data_0a9ef5234f89c1330425558117594dcb
#
_entry.id   0a9ef5234f89c1330425558117594dcb
#
_cell.length_a   1.000
_cell.length_b   1.000
_cell.length_c   1.000
_cell.angle_alpha   90.00
_cell.angle_beta   90.00
_cell.angle_gamma   90.00
#
_symmetry.space_group_name_H-M   'P 1'
#
loop_
_entity.id
_entity.type
_entity.pdbx_description
1 polymer ?
#
loop_
_entity_poly.entity_id
_entity_poly.type
_entity_poly.pdbx_seq_one_letter_code
_entity_poly.pdbx_strand_id
1 'polypeptide(L)'
;MTLQQAILQGNLKEVRRILIESPACIDDKTDGLWLPYLAARLGHLDIVKYIVEYSRASFNETDDNCRTMLHFAVESGNLELVKYLTEKVGLSPLSGDKNLRTPYELAAELKHEDLVAYFEKYCGFSLADAYKNPILTGMHPDPSIVCVGEDFYMVNSSFVFFPCIPISHSKDLIHWEVIGHAITNPAWSGLGNLEGGRGYWAPDISYYDGKFYITATYRQNDTLEDADSYAWNATPYRRQMVVSSERPEGPYSEPSFIDEDGIDPSIFTDDDGRRYMLLNRGARIFEINPDGTKQLSEAKLLYYGHNKRAPEGSHLLKKDGWYYLFQAEGGTGMGHRVSVARSKELFGNYEPCPFNPIMRQEDPKQAIQRCGHGKPVCAPNGEWYMVYLCGRQIDGKWSMLGRETALDKITWTADGWPMVNHLQGPSVLAKKPELPEFIAKEPGAEFSAGAVEAQKTETGDTALSRLGMQWVTVREPEENFAEVREDGVYLLGSRADLSEVSARNLLLQRQTSFVFSAETKLSFATLQEGQDAGMTCYYDENTYLKFAVFVEGGKTYLKVQEHVDNDTWDSFEEELTGVGQSKEIILKCETNGLERSFSYKLCDVVTEEFTVLGTLPNVYYLCDEGIKRGKRFTGAMIGVYAHGDGVRVPFRYFQLKSE
;
A
#
# COMPACT_ATOMS: atom_id res chain seq x y z
N MET A 1 -16.72 -48.26 -4.94
CA MET A 1 -16.71 -47.02 -4.14
C MET A 1 -15.55 -46.15 -4.59
N THR A 2 -15.79 -44.87 -4.86
CA THR A 2 -14.72 -43.89 -5.17
C THR A 2 -13.99 -43.47 -3.90
N LEU A 3 -12.78 -42.87 -4.03
CA LEU A 3 -12.05 -42.31 -2.88
C LEU A 3 -12.88 -41.23 -2.17
N GLN A 4 -13.53 -40.36 -2.94
CA GLN A 4 -14.46 -39.36 -2.42
C GLN A 4 -15.56 -40.00 -1.57
N GLN A 5 -16.24 -41.03 -2.08
CA GLN A 5 -17.32 -41.70 -1.32
C GLN A 5 -16.79 -42.36 -0.02
N ALA A 6 -15.59 -42.92 -0.06
CA ALA A 6 -14.96 -43.51 1.12
C ALA A 6 -14.61 -42.45 2.18
N ILE A 7 -14.15 -41.28 1.73
CA ILE A 7 -13.85 -40.12 2.63
C ILE A 7 -15.16 -39.58 3.21
N LEU A 8 -16.19 -39.35 2.42
CA LEU A 8 -17.50 -38.88 2.90
C LEU A 8 -18.10 -39.80 3.97
N GLN A 9 -17.86 -41.11 3.89
CA GLN A 9 -18.33 -42.09 4.87
C GLN A 9 -17.37 -42.28 6.06
N GLY A 10 -16.22 -41.63 6.10
CA GLY A 10 -15.21 -41.84 7.12
C GLY A 10 -14.60 -43.26 7.11
N ASN A 11 -14.65 -43.97 5.97
CA ASN A 11 -14.25 -45.36 5.86
C ASN A 11 -12.76 -45.52 5.55
N LEU A 12 -11.93 -45.45 6.61
CA LEU A 12 -10.46 -45.56 6.51
C LEU A 12 -10.03 -46.88 5.80
N LYS A 13 -10.72 -47.99 6.04
CA LYS A 13 -10.37 -49.25 5.44
C LYS A 13 -10.46 -49.21 3.91
N GLU A 14 -11.52 -48.59 3.42
CA GLU A 14 -11.75 -48.45 1.99
C GLU A 14 -10.83 -47.39 1.37
N VAL A 15 -10.55 -46.27 2.10
CA VAL A 15 -9.56 -45.30 1.68
C VAL A 15 -8.19 -45.95 1.49
N ARG A 16 -7.74 -46.75 2.46
CA ARG A 16 -6.48 -47.49 2.35
C ARG A 16 -6.45 -48.42 1.11
N ARG A 17 -7.51 -49.22 0.90
CA ARG A 17 -7.61 -50.11 -0.24
C ARG A 17 -7.48 -49.36 -1.56
N ILE A 18 -8.24 -48.26 -1.72
CA ILE A 18 -8.27 -47.48 -2.95
C ILE A 18 -6.90 -46.84 -3.22
N LEU A 19 -6.27 -46.24 -2.21
CA LEU A 19 -4.96 -45.57 -2.35
C LEU A 19 -3.81 -46.57 -2.63
N ILE A 20 -3.93 -47.82 -2.17
CA ILE A 20 -2.97 -48.88 -2.52
C ILE A 20 -3.16 -49.30 -3.98
N GLU A 21 -4.40 -49.45 -4.45
CA GLU A 21 -4.72 -49.89 -5.82
C GLU A 21 -4.53 -48.76 -6.86
N SER A 22 -4.79 -47.51 -6.47
CA SER A 22 -4.75 -46.34 -7.37
C SER A 22 -4.19 -45.10 -6.64
N PRO A 23 -2.88 -45.04 -6.39
CA PRO A 23 -2.30 -43.93 -5.59
C PRO A 23 -2.54 -42.54 -6.18
N ALA A 24 -2.67 -42.40 -7.51
CA ALA A 24 -2.86 -41.14 -8.21
C ALA A 24 -4.20 -40.46 -7.88
N CYS A 25 -5.21 -41.19 -7.38
CA CYS A 25 -6.50 -40.59 -7.05
C CYS A 25 -6.47 -39.70 -5.80
N ILE A 26 -5.32 -39.61 -5.10
CA ILE A 26 -5.11 -38.66 -4.01
C ILE A 26 -5.13 -37.21 -4.50
N ASP A 27 -4.75 -36.98 -5.76
CA ASP A 27 -4.70 -35.66 -6.39
C ASP A 27 -6.04 -35.28 -7.04
N ASP A 28 -7.07 -36.15 -6.93
CA ASP A 28 -8.39 -35.85 -7.43
C ASP A 28 -9.05 -34.71 -6.64
N LYS A 29 -9.82 -33.90 -7.34
CA LYS A 29 -10.61 -32.80 -6.76
C LYS A 29 -12.11 -33.08 -6.87
N THR A 30 -12.86 -32.58 -5.88
CA THR A 30 -14.32 -32.53 -5.86
C THR A 30 -14.74 -31.11 -5.60
N ASP A 31 -15.53 -30.51 -6.51
CA ASP A 31 -15.94 -29.11 -6.43
C ASP A 31 -14.74 -28.15 -6.20
N GLY A 32 -13.62 -28.42 -6.89
CA GLY A 32 -12.38 -27.66 -6.76
C GLY A 32 -11.54 -27.98 -5.52
N LEU A 33 -12.05 -28.77 -4.57
CA LEU A 33 -11.36 -29.13 -3.33
C LEU A 33 -10.64 -30.48 -3.48
N TRP A 34 -9.37 -30.54 -3.10
CA TRP A 34 -8.63 -31.79 -3.04
C TRP A 34 -9.20 -32.75 -1.99
N LEU A 35 -9.22 -34.03 -2.31
CA LEU A 35 -9.79 -35.04 -1.43
C LEU A 35 -9.16 -35.11 -0.03
N PRO A 36 -7.83 -34.91 0.16
CA PRO A 36 -7.25 -34.76 1.50
C PRO A 36 -7.86 -33.59 2.31
N TYR A 37 -8.17 -32.47 1.64
CA TYR A 37 -8.76 -31.30 2.29
C TYR A 37 -10.22 -31.54 2.64
N LEU A 38 -10.94 -32.30 1.83
CA LEU A 38 -12.28 -32.78 2.16
C LEU A 38 -12.27 -33.64 3.44
N ALA A 39 -11.29 -34.55 3.59
CA ALA A 39 -11.14 -35.34 4.80
C ALA A 39 -10.87 -34.46 6.03
N ALA A 40 -10.06 -33.42 5.89
CA ALA A 40 -9.81 -32.46 6.98
C ALA A 40 -11.08 -31.67 7.34
N ARG A 41 -11.84 -31.19 6.34
CA ARG A 41 -13.10 -30.48 6.55
C ARG A 41 -14.18 -31.31 7.26
N LEU A 42 -14.16 -32.60 7.03
CA LEU A 42 -15.06 -33.55 7.70
C LEU A 42 -14.55 -34.03 9.07
N GLY A 43 -13.34 -33.63 9.48
CA GLY A 43 -12.76 -33.97 10.76
C GLY A 43 -12.25 -35.40 10.90
N HIS A 44 -12.01 -36.11 9.78
CA HIS A 44 -11.55 -37.51 9.77
C HIS A 44 -10.07 -37.64 10.06
N LEU A 45 -9.69 -37.50 11.32
CA LEU A 45 -8.30 -37.53 11.80
C LEU A 45 -7.52 -38.77 11.34
N ASP A 46 -8.11 -39.95 11.42
CA ASP A 46 -7.48 -41.21 11.05
C ASP A 46 -7.21 -41.32 9.54
N ILE A 47 -8.11 -40.80 8.71
CA ILE A 47 -7.94 -40.71 7.26
C ILE A 47 -6.85 -39.69 6.94
N VAL A 48 -6.88 -38.49 7.54
CA VAL A 48 -5.86 -37.45 7.34
C VAL A 48 -4.48 -37.97 7.75
N LYS A 49 -4.35 -38.60 8.92
CA LYS A 49 -3.09 -39.24 9.34
C LYS A 49 -2.59 -40.24 8.33
N TYR A 50 -3.46 -41.16 7.87
CA TYR A 50 -3.06 -42.14 6.88
C TYR A 50 -2.57 -41.49 5.59
N ILE A 51 -3.30 -40.48 5.08
CA ILE A 51 -2.93 -39.77 3.87
C ILE A 51 -1.57 -39.07 4.05
N VAL A 52 -1.37 -38.34 5.15
CA VAL A 52 -0.12 -37.61 5.47
C VAL A 52 1.06 -38.57 5.59
N GLU A 53 0.90 -39.70 6.27
CA GLU A 53 1.99 -40.63 6.56
C GLU A 53 2.36 -41.54 5.39
N TYR A 54 1.42 -41.85 4.51
CA TYR A 54 1.59 -42.86 3.45
C TYR A 54 1.48 -42.31 2.03
N SER A 55 1.08 -41.06 1.85
CA SER A 55 1.07 -40.44 0.52
C SER A 55 2.33 -39.61 0.29
N ARG A 56 2.64 -39.37 -0.98
CA ARG A 56 3.71 -38.43 -1.39
C ARG A 56 3.20 -37.02 -1.65
N ALA A 57 1.93 -36.75 -1.30
CA ALA A 57 1.31 -35.44 -1.53
C ALA A 57 2.01 -34.35 -0.71
N SER A 58 2.16 -33.17 -1.30
CA SER A 58 2.59 -31.97 -0.57
C SER A 58 1.40 -31.44 0.22
N PHE A 59 1.56 -31.32 1.54
CA PHE A 59 0.50 -30.79 2.43
C PHE A 59 0.63 -29.29 2.71
N ASN A 60 1.70 -28.66 2.19
CA ASN A 60 1.92 -27.21 2.28
C ASN A 60 1.29 -26.45 1.11
N GLU A 61 0.67 -27.13 0.18
CA GLU A 61 -0.02 -26.47 -0.91
C GLU A 61 -1.31 -25.79 -0.42
N THR A 62 -1.74 -24.77 -1.13
CA THR A 62 -2.98 -24.06 -0.85
C THR A 62 -4.00 -24.30 -1.96
N ASP A 63 -5.30 -24.20 -1.64
CA ASP A 63 -6.35 -24.17 -2.66
C ASP A 63 -6.30 -22.84 -3.46
N ASP A 64 -7.25 -22.67 -4.39
CA ASP A 64 -7.33 -21.47 -5.23
C ASP A 64 -7.70 -20.19 -4.42
N ASN A 65 -8.09 -20.36 -3.15
CA ASN A 65 -8.33 -19.27 -2.20
C ASN A 65 -7.19 -19.10 -1.19
N CYS A 66 -6.01 -19.67 -1.46
CA CYS A 66 -4.85 -19.67 -0.54
C CYS A 66 -5.09 -20.38 0.79
N ARG A 67 -6.14 -21.19 0.93
CA ARG A 67 -6.44 -21.91 2.17
C ARG A 67 -5.58 -23.16 2.30
N THR A 68 -4.96 -23.34 3.44
CA THR A 68 -4.23 -24.55 3.81
C THR A 68 -5.19 -25.63 4.33
N MET A 69 -4.72 -26.88 4.41
CA MET A 69 -5.48 -27.97 5.04
C MET A 69 -5.94 -27.61 6.48
N LEU A 70 -5.20 -26.75 7.18
CA LEU A 70 -5.54 -26.33 8.54
C LEU A 70 -6.80 -25.46 8.59
N HIS A 71 -7.05 -24.61 7.58
CA HIS A 71 -8.33 -23.87 7.47
C HIS A 71 -9.53 -24.82 7.44
N PHE A 72 -9.44 -25.90 6.65
CA PHE A 72 -10.50 -26.90 6.54
C PHE A 72 -10.65 -27.73 7.82
N ALA A 73 -9.54 -28.05 8.51
CA ALA A 73 -9.59 -28.73 9.78
C ALA A 73 -10.30 -27.89 10.86
N VAL A 74 -10.09 -26.57 10.85
CA VAL A 74 -10.78 -25.63 11.73
C VAL A 74 -12.29 -25.62 11.46
N GLU A 75 -12.72 -25.64 10.18
CA GLU A 75 -14.14 -25.75 9.83
C GLU A 75 -14.81 -26.98 10.45
N SER A 76 -14.07 -28.08 10.65
CA SER A 76 -14.59 -29.29 11.29
C SER A 76 -14.78 -29.20 12.81
N GLY A 77 -14.12 -28.25 13.48
CA GLY A 77 -14.08 -28.15 14.93
C GLY A 77 -13.30 -29.27 15.63
N ASN A 78 -12.57 -30.15 14.91
CA ASN A 78 -11.87 -31.28 15.52
C ASN A 78 -10.49 -30.86 16.06
N LEU A 79 -10.41 -30.64 17.39
CA LEU A 79 -9.22 -30.20 18.09
C LEU A 79 -8.02 -31.16 17.90
N GLU A 80 -8.22 -32.47 17.92
CA GLU A 80 -7.14 -33.45 17.78
C GLU A 80 -6.58 -33.48 16.35
N LEU A 81 -7.41 -33.22 15.34
CA LEU A 81 -6.97 -33.03 13.96
C LEU A 81 -6.16 -31.74 13.81
N VAL A 82 -6.64 -30.63 14.38
CA VAL A 82 -5.94 -29.35 14.38
C VAL A 82 -4.57 -29.47 15.05
N LYS A 83 -4.49 -30.07 16.23
CA LYS A 83 -3.20 -30.35 16.91
C LYS A 83 -2.26 -31.19 16.05
N TYR A 84 -2.75 -32.23 15.42
CA TYR A 84 -1.94 -33.08 14.54
C TYR A 84 -1.36 -32.28 13.37
N LEU A 85 -2.17 -31.44 12.72
CA LEU A 85 -1.74 -30.63 11.58
C LEU A 85 -0.74 -29.52 11.99
N THR A 86 -0.91 -28.91 13.15
CA THR A 86 0.01 -27.88 13.65
C THR A 86 1.31 -28.48 14.19
N GLU A 87 1.25 -29.49 15.09
CA GLU A 87 2.40 -29.97 15.84
C GLU A 87 3.22 -31.03 15.09
N LYS A 88 2.59 -31.83 14.22
CA LYS A 88 3.25 -32.94 13.50
C LYS A 88 3.48 -32.65 12.04
N VAL A 89 2.53 -31.98 11.37
CA VAL A 89 2.66 -31.60 9.95
C VAL A 89 3.36 -30.25 9.81
N GLY A 90 3.23 -29.36 10.81
CA GLY A 90 3.88 -28.04 10.84
C GLY A 90 3.11 -26.96 10.08
N LEU A 91 1.78 -27.13 9.90
CA LEU A 91 0.96 -26.10 9.28
C LEU A 91 0.76 -24.91 10.23
N SER A 92 1.01 -23.71 9.75
CA SER A 92 0.91 -22.49 10.55
C SER A 92 -0.55 -22.06 10.77
N PRO A 93 -0.98 -21.82 12.01
CA PRO A 93 -2.27 -21.21 12.30
C PRO A 93 -2.37 -19.73 11.91
N LEU A 94 -1.25 -19.12 11.51
CA LEU A 94 -1.14 -17.69 11.13
C LEU A 94 -1.03 -17.49 9.62
N SER A 95 -1.12 -18.56 8.81
CA SER A 95 -1.16 -18.46 7.34
C SER A 95 -2.50 -17.86 6.89
N GLY A 96 -2.48 -16.80 6.10
CA GLY A 96 -3.70 -16.18 5.59
C GLY A 96 -4.27 -16.87 4.34
N ASP A 97 -5.59 -16.85 4.20
CA ASP A 97 -6.27 -17.09 2.93
C ASP A 97 -6.15 -15.84 2.02
N LYS A 98 -6.77 -15.85 0.83
CA LYS A 98 -6.75 -14.70 -0.08
C LYS A 98 -7.32 -13.40 0.50
N ASN A 99 -8.13 -13.48 1.55
CA ASN A 99 -8.71 -12.35 2.28
C ASN A 99 -7.92 -12.03 3.56
N LEU A 100 -6.71 -12.59 3.71
CA LEU A 100 -5.87 -12.48 4.92
C LEU A 100 -6.55 -13.04 6.19
N ARG A 101 -7.48 -13.97 6.05
CA ARG A 101 -8.09 -14.65 7.18
C ARG A 101 -7.26 -15.88 7.54
N THR A 102 -6.84 -15.97 8.79
CA THR A 102 -6.02 -17.08 9.29
C THR A 102 -6.87 -18.20 9.90
N PRO A 103 -6.36 -19.45 10.00
CA PRO A 103 -7.02 -20.51 10.76
C PRO A 103 -7.38 -20.11 12.20
N TYR A 104 -6.53 -19.31 12.85
CA TYR A 104 -6.79 -18.82 14.19
C TYR A 104 -8.02 -17.89 14.24
N GLU A 105 -8.11 -16.92 13.35
CA GLU A 105 -9.28 -16.03 13.24
C GLU A 105 -10.53 -16.80 12.84
N LEU A 106 -10.40 -17.75 11.89
CA LEU A 106 -11.52 -18.61 11.47
C LEU A 106 -12.08 -19.41 12.65
N ALA A 107 -11.23 -19.91 13.57
CA ALA A 107 -11.69 -20.59 14.77
C ALA A 107 -12.54 -19.67 15.67
N ALA A 108 -12.14 -18.41 15.81
CA ALA A 108 -12.90 -17.42 16.59
C ALA A 108 -14.22 -17.04 15.90
N GLU A 109 -14.23 -16.82 14.59
CA GLU A 109 -15.44 -16.56 13.80
C GLU A 109 -16.47 -17.69 13.91
N LEU A 110 -16.00 -18.94 13.85
CA LEU A 110 -16.84 -20.13 13.99
C LEU A 110 -17.19 -20.46 15.45
N LYS A 111 -16.68 -19.69 16.41
CA LYS A 111 -16.92 -19.85 17.86
C LYS A 111 -16.47 -21.22 18.40
N HIS A 112 -15.36 -21.74 17.87
CA HIS A 112 -14.70 -22.93 18.38
C HIS A 112 -13.76 -22.55 19.53
N GLU A 113 -14.32 -22.36 20.74
CA GLU A 113 -13.58 -21.85 21.91
C GLU A 113 -12.37 -22.70 22.29
N ASP A 114 -12.45 -24.02 22.13
CA ASP A 114 -11.36 -24.97 22.40
C ASP A 114 -10.20 -24.83 21.38
N LEU A 115 -10.50 -24.55 20.11
CA LEU A 115 -9.49 -24.26 19.08
C LEU A 115 -8.87 -22.88 19.31
N VAL A 116 -9.65 -21.88 19.69
CA VAL A 116 -9.14 -20.54 20.03
C VAL A 116 -8.17 -20.64 21.19
N ALA A 117 -8.56 -21.30 22.29
CA ALA A 117 -7.67 -21.49 23.45
C ALA A 117 -6.41 -22.30 23.11
N TYR A 118 -6.52 -23.28 22.23
CA TYR A 118 -5.35 -24.03 21.74
C TYR A 118 -4.41 -23.14 20.94
N PHE A 119 -4.92 -22.36 19.98
CA PHE A 119 -4.10 -21.47 19.15
C PHE A 119 -3.47 -20.35 19.97
N GLU A 120 -4.20 -19.75 20.92
CA GLU A 120 -3.65 -18.76 21.85
C GLU A 120 -2.41 -19.30 22.57
N LYS A 121 -2.53 -20.52 23.12
CA LYS A 121 -1.40 -21.19 23.78
C LYS A 121 -0.27 -21.54 22.81
N TYR A 122 -0.59 -22.01 21.60
CA TYR A 122 0.38 -22.43 20.59
C TYR A 122 1.17 -21.25 20.02
N CYS A 123 0.49 -20.15 19.68
CA CYS A 123 1.09 -18.94 19.14
C CYS A 123 1.75 -18.06 20.21
N GLY A 124 1.32 -18.19 21.48
CA GLY A 124 1.83 -17.40 22.60
C GLY A 124 1.24 -15.98 22.69
N PHE A 125 0.12 -15.70 22.03
CA PHE A 125 -0.63 -14.44 22.10
C PHE A 125 -2.11 -14.66 21.79
N SER A 126 -2.96 -13.79 22.35
CA SER A 126 -4.40 -13.74 22.04
C SER A 126 -4.67 -12.93 20.76
N LEU A 127 -5.85 -13.10 20.14
CA LEU A 127 -6.25 -12.24 19.00
C LEU A 127 -6.38 -10.77 19.39
N ALA A 128 -6.67 -10.46 20.67
CA ALA A 128 -6.69 -9.08 21.15
C ALA A 128 -5.28 -8.45 21.19
N ASP A 129 -4.24 -9.26 21.34
CA ASP A 129 -2.84 -8.86 21.35
C ASP A 129 -2.17 -9.05 19.98
N ALA A 130 -2.96 -9.20 18.93
CA ALA A 130 -2.49 -9.37 17.56
C ALA A 130 -2.66 -8.10 16.72
N TYR A 131 -1.83 -7.96 15.68
CA TYR A 131 -2.02 -7.00 14.60
C TYR A 131 -1.98 -7.71 13.26
N LYS A 132 -2.55 -7.07 12.23
CA LYS A 132 -2.56 -7.54 10.85
C LYS A 132 -1.65 -6.72 9.94
N ASN A 133 -0.97 -7.41 9.02
CA ASN A 133 -0.32 -6.77 7.88
C ASN A 133 -1.26 -6.71 6.67
N PRO A 134 -1.16 -5.63 5.84
CA PRO A 134 -0.31 -4.43 6.00
C PRO A 134 -0.79 -3.52 7.14
N ILE A 135 0.15 -2.84 7.83
CA ILE A 135 -0.16 -1.86 8.90
C ILE A 135 -0.64 -0.51 8.33
N LEU A 136 -0.24 -0.16 7.10
CA LEU A 136 -0.79 0.95 6.33
C LEU A 136 -1.27 0.42 4.99
N THR A 137 -2.57 0.47 4.78
CA THR A 137 -3.25 0.02 3.57
C THR A 137 -3.36 1.13 2.53
N GLY A 138 -3.50 0.76 1.26
CA GLY A 138 -3.49 1.71 0.15
C GLY A 138 -2.07 2.14 -0.22
N MET A 139 -1.96 3.16 -1.07
CA MET A 139 -0.67 3.62 -1.60
C MET A 139 0.21 4.27 -0.52
N HIS A 140 0.95 3.44 0.21
CA HIS A 140 1.99 3.81 1.18
C HIS A 140 3.28 3.03 0.90
N PRO A 141 3.91 3.23 -0.28
CA PRO A 141 5.09 2.47 -0.67
C PRO A 141 6.37 3.04 -0.06
N ASP A 142 7.44 2.25 -0.14
CA ASP A 142 8.81 2.65 0.17
C ASP A 142 8.93 3.28 1.58
N PRO A 143 8.49 2.57 2.65
CA PRO A 143 8.49 3.13 3.99
C PRO A 143 9.90 3.33 4.53
N SER A 144 10.14 4.49 5.12
CA SER A 144 11.34 4.75 5.91
C SER A 144 10.93 5.28 7.28
N ILE A 145 11.57 4.75 8.34
CA ILE A 145 11.18 4.97 9.74
C ILE A 145 12.37 5.43 10.57
N VAL A 146 12.08 6.27 11.58
CA VAL A 146 13.01 6.64 12.64
C VAL A 146 12.30 6.62 14.00
N CYS A 147 13.00 6.21 15.03
CA CYS A 147 12.53 6.30 16.43
C CYS A 147 13.26 7.48 17.11
N VAL A 148 12.51 8.39 17.73
CA VAL A 148 13.04 9.52 18.49
C VAL A 148 12.36 9.56 19.85
N GLY A 149 13.09 9.24 20.91
CA GLY A 149 12.50 9.04 22.23
C GLY A 149 11.56 7.84 22.25
N GLU A 150 10.28 8.07 22.52
CA GLU A 150 9.22 7.04 22.53
C GLU A 150 8.34 7.08 21.28
N ASP A 151 8.67 7.94 20.33
CA ASP A 151 7.85 8.22 19.15
C ASP A 151 8.50 7.67 17.88
N PHE A 152 7.66 7.15 16.99
CA PHE A 152 8.08 6.67 15.67
C PHE A 152 7.53 7.62 14.59
N TYR A 153 8.39 7.93 13.63
CA TYR A 153 8.04 8.75 12.48
C TYR A 153 8.37 8.00 11.21
N MET A 154 7.43 7.98 10.27
CA MET A 154 7.57 7.26 9.01
C MET A 154 7.19 8.14 7.83
N VAL A 155 7.88 7.97 6.72
CA VAL A 155 7.61 8.63 5.44
C VAL A 155 7.39 7.61 4.33
N ASN A 156 6.57 7.98 3.33
CA ASN A 156 6.27 7.16 2.16
C ASN A 156 6.35 7.99 0.88
N SER A 157 6.57 7.34 -0.26
CA SER A 157 6.55 7.98 -1.58
C SER A 157 5.22 8.65 -1.89
N SER A 158 5.26 9.83 -2.50
CA SER A 158 4.06 10.57 -2.91
C SER A 158 3.94 10.75 -4.41
N PHE A 159 4.98 10.47 -5.18
CA PHE A 159 4.97 10.68 -6.64
C PHE A 159 4.54 12.09 -7.04
N VAL A 160 3.58 12.22 -7.94
CA VAL A 160 3.02 13.51 -8.39
C VAL A 160 1.91 14.06 -7.50
N PHE A 161 1.63 13.41 -6.37
CA PHE A 161 0.58 13.88 -5.47
C PHE A 161 1.11 14.94 -4.49
N PHE A 162 0.34 16.01 -4.34
CA PHE A 162 0.60 17.14 -3.45
C PHE A 162 -0.45 17.18 -2.32
N PRO A 163 -0.08 17.46 -1.04
CA PRO A 163 1.26 17.77 -0.55
C PRO A 163 2.21 16.56 -0.62
N CYS A 164 3.53 16.83 -0.74
CA CYS A 164 4.49 15.78 -1.05
C CYS A 164 5.05 15.13 0.22
N ILE A 165 5.23 13.81 0.14
CA ILE A 165 5.85 12.97 1.17
C ILE A 165 5.13 13.08 2.51
N PRO A 166 4.10 12.27 2.74
CA PRO A 166 3.38 12.24 4.02
C PRO A 166 4.32 11.81 5.14
N ILE A 167 4.14 12.40 6.31
CA ILE A 167 4.84 12.07 7.54
C ILE A 167 3.82 11.49 8.50
N SER A 168 4.00 10.24 8.87
CA SER A 168 3.15 9.53 9.81
C SER A 168 3.83 9.39 11.16
N HIS A 169 3.05 9.44 12.23
CA HIS A 169 3.47 9.30 13.62
C HIS A 169 2.79 8.09 14.27
N SER A 170 3.51 7.39 15.13
CA SER A 170 3.02 6.28 15.96
C SER A 170 3.80 6.20 17.27
N LYS A 171 3.21 5.52 18.29
CA LYS A 171 3.91 5.08 19.50
C LYS A 171 3.99 3.57 19.64
N ASP A 172 3.19 2.84 18.86
CA ASP A 172 3.08 1.39 18.96
C ASP A 172 3.48 0.62 17.69
N LEU A 173 3.90 1.34 16.62
CA LEU A 173 4.26 0.78 15.31
C LEU A 173 3.08 0.22 14.49
N ILE A 174 1.87 0.17 15.03
CA ILE A 174 0.70 -0.45 14.41
C ILE A 174 -0.30 0.62 13.96
N HIS A 175 -0.61 1.55 14.86
CA HIS A 175 -1.55 2.62 14.62
C HIS A 175 -0.79 3.89 14.23
N TRP A 176 -1.15 4.47 13.11
CA TRP A 176 -0.44 5.59 12.50
C TRP A 176 -1.39 6.74 12.17
N GLU A 177 -0.97 7.96 12.44
CA GLU A 177 -1.66 9.16 12.00
C GLU A 177 -0.73 10.02 11.14
N VAL A 178 -1.23 10.61 10.06
CA VAL A 178 -0.48 11.59 9.26
C VAL A 178 -0.48 12.92 9.99
N ILE A 179 0.73 13.39 10.34
CA ILE A 179 0.92 14.63 11.11
C ILE A 179 1.38 15.82 10.26
N GLY A 180 1.83 15.57 9.04
CA GLY A 180 2.33 16.59 8.13
C GLY A 180 2.83 16.03 6.82
N HIS A 181 3.47 16.91 6.04
CA HIS A 181 4.10 16.57 4.77
C HIS A 181 5.43 17.33 4.63
N ALA A 182 6.39 16.73 3.94
CA ALA A 182 7.71 17.34 3.77
C ALA A 182 7.68 18.60 2.88
N ILE A 183 6.79 18.66 1.88
CA ILE A 183 6.63 19.83 1.00
C ILE A 183 5.15 20.22 0.96
N THR A 184 4.82 21.35 1.58
CA THR A 184 3.45 21.90 1.66
C THR A 184 3.28 23.20 0.86
N ASN A 185 4.38 23.82 0.42
CA ASN A 185 4.34 24.99 -0.46
C ASN A 185 4.28 24.53 -1.91
N PRO A 186 3.21 24.85 -2.67
CA PRO A 186 3.09 24.47 -4.07
C PRO A 186 4.27 24.94 -4.93
N ALA A 187 4.79 26.15 -4.67
CA ALA A 187 5.90 26.71 -5.43
C ALA A 187 7.23 25.94 -5.28
N TRP A 188 7.34 25.08 -4.26
CA TRP A 188 8.53 24.27 -3.99
C TRP A 188 8.41 22.83 -4.50
N SER A 189 7.21 22.43 -4.92
CA SER A 189 6.93 21.03 -5.25
C SER A 189 7.58 20.57 -6.55
N GLY A 190 7.70 21.44 -7.53
CA GLY A 190 8.26 21.12 -8.84
C GLY A 190 7.44 20.09 -9.65
N LEU A 191 6.17 19.85 -9.29
CA LEU A 191 5.35 18.80 -9.88
C LEU A 191 4.66 19.19 -11.19
N GLY A 192 4.63 20.50 -11.52
CA GLY A 192 3.74 21.12 -12.48
C GLY A 192 3.52 20.43 -13.82
N ASN A 193 4.54 19.84 -14.42
CA ASN A 193 4.45 19.21 -15.73
C ASN A 193 4.95 17.75 -15.71
N LEU A 194 4.92 17.12 -14.54
CA LEU A 194 5.37 15.75 -14.42
C LEU A 194 4.28 14.76 -14.79
N GLU A 195 4.64 13.78 -15.61
CA GLU A 195 3.78 12.64 -15.93
C GLU A 195 3.46 11.81 -14.68
N GLY A 196 2.39 11.06 -14.71
CA GLY A 196 2.03 10.10 -13.68
C GLY A 196 3.19 9.16 -13.33
N GLY A 197 3.37 8.87 -12.03
CA GLY A 197 4.47 8.07 -11.52
C GLY A 197 5.83 8.77 -11.46
N ARG A 198 5.94 10.05 -11.81
CA ARG A 198 7.11 10.90 -11.55
C ARG A 198 7.00 11.58 -10.19
N GLY A 199 7.84 12.56 -9.90
CA GLY A 199 7.84 13.33 -8.65
C GLY A 199 8.71 12.68 -7.56
N TYR A 200 8.19 12.55 -6.34
CA TYR A 200 8.99 12.14 -5.18
C TYR A 200 8.91 10.65 -4.89
N TRP A 201 10.05 9.97 -5.03
CA TRP A 201 10.21 8.53 -4.86
C TRP A 201 11.05 8.20 -3.63
N ALA A 202 10.68 7.11 -2.95
CA ALA A 202 11.46 6.44 -1.91
C ALA A 202 12.14 7.41 -0.93
N PRO A 203 11.36 8.13 -0.11
CA PRO A 203 11.92 9.03 0.86
C PRO A 203 12.62 8.26 1.98
N ASP A 204 13.63 8.89 2.58
CA ASP A 204 14.23 8.47 3.83
C ASP A 204 14.06 9.55 4.90
N ILE A 205 13.73 9.14 6.12
CA ILE A 205 13.70 10.01 7.30
C ILE A 205 14.83 9.64 8.26
N SER A 206 15.55 10.64 8.73
CA SER A 206 16.60 10.50 9.74
C SER A 206 16.53 11.64 10.74
N TYR A 207 17.07 11.43 11.94
CA TYR A 207 17.15 12.44 12.99
C TYR A 207 18.59 12.62 13.43
N TYR A 208 19.04 13.88 13.44
CA TYR A 208 20.40 14.22 13.82
C TYR A 208 20.47 15.65 14.37
N ASP A 209 21.16 15.83 15.48
CA ASP A 209 21.42 17.13 16.13
C ASP A 209 20.16 18.01 16.29
N GLY A 210 19.09 17.39 16.84
CA GLY A 210 17.83 18.09 17.12
C GLY A 210 16.94 18.32 15.90
N LYS A 211 17.28 17.81 14.71
CA LYS A 211 16.51 18.02 13.48
C LYS A 211 16.14 16.71 12.78
N PHE A 212 14.97 16.73 12.20
CA PHE A 212 14.54 15.73 11.23
C PHE A 212 15.02 16.12 9.83
N TYR A 213 15.54 15.16 9.11
CA TYR A 213 15.95 15.29 7.71
C TYR A 213 15.13 14.31 6.88
N ILE A 214 14.53 14.80 5.80
CA ILE A 214 13.86 13.96 4.82
C ILE A 214 14.57 14.13 3.50
N THR A 215 14.97 13.03 2.89
CA THR A 215 15.51 12.99 1.53
C THR A 215 14.64 12.12 0.65
N ALA A 216 14.58 12.38 -0.65
CA ALA A 216 13.84 11.59 -1.62
C ALA A 216 14.43 11.80 -3.01
N THR A 217 14.25 10.81 -3.89
CA THR A 217 14.54 11.03 -5.31
C THR A 217 13.46 11.90 -5.93
N TYR A 218 13.82 13.07 -6.44
CA TYR A 218 12.97 13.85 -7.32
C TYR A 218 13.16 13.37 -8.76
N ARG A 219 12.16 12.64 -9.26
CA ARG A 219 12.15 12.04 -10.60
C ARG A 219 11.40 12.92 -11.57
N GLN A 220 12.11 13.47 -12.55
CA GLN A 220 11.55 14.28 -13.63
C GLN A 220 11.07 13.41 -14.82
N ASN A 221 10.45 14.01 -15.81
CA ASN A 221 10.09 13.33 -17.05
C ASN A 221 11.35 12.88 -17.79
N ASP A 222 11.23 11.79 -18.56
CA ASP A 222 12.25 11.44 -19.54
C ASP A 222 12.17 12.40 -20.73
N THR A 223 13.30 12.96 -21.16
CA THR A 223 13.39 13.72 -22.40
C THR A 223 14.02 12.84 -23.48
N LEU A 224 13.83 13.16 -24.76
CA LEU A 224 14.53 12.47 -25.86
C LEU A 224 16.06 12.59 -25.75
N GLU A 225 16.52 13.67 -25.13
CA GLU A 225 17.94 13.92 -24.82
C GLU A 225 18.44 12.99 -23.71
N ASP A 226 17.54 12.53 -22.81
CA ASP A 226 17.87 11.61 -21.72
C ASP A 226 18.09 10.16 -22.21
N ALA A 227 17.53 9.77 -23.34
CA ALA A 227 17.77 8.47 -23.95
C ALA A 227 19.22 8.31 -24.43
N ASP A 228 19.89 9.43 -24.77
CA ASP A 228 21.30 9.51 -25.11
C ASP A 228 22.17 9.98 -23.94
N SER A 229 21.60 10.17 -22.76
CA SER A 229 22.20 10.85 -21.60
C SER A 229 23.22 10.07 -20.81
N TYR A 230 23.96 9.18 -21.43
CA TYR A 230 25.32 8.90 -20.97
C TYR A 230 26.27 10.07 -21.25
N ALA A 231 25.75 11.19 -21.77
CA ALA A 231 26.51 12.42 -21.96
C ALA A 231 26.80 13.06 -20.58
N TRP A 232 28.06 13.16 -20.23
CA TRP A 232 28.60 13.67 -18.96
C TRP A 232 28.13 15.09 -18.56
N ASN A 233 27.35 15.78 -19.38
CA ASN A 233 26.89 17.16 -19.22
C ASN A 233 25.38 17.33 -19.16
N ALA A 234 24.59 16.25 -19.17
CA ALA A 234 23.12 16.37 -19.05
C ALA A 234 22.76 16.61 -17.58
N THR A 235 21.82 17.52 -17.32
CA THR A 235 21.21 17.67 -16.00
C THR A 235 20.51 16.36 -15.65
N PRO A 236 20.84 15.71 -14.52
CA PRO A 236 20.21 14.45 -14.16
C PRO A 236 18.70 14.60 -14.09
N TYR A 237 17.96 13.72 -14.75
CA TYR A 237 16.50 13.66 -14.62
C TYR A 237 16.06 13.07 -13.27
N ARG A 238 17.02 12.65 -12.45
CA ARG A 238 16.87 12.21 -11.06
C ARG A 238 17.84 13.02 -10.20
N ARG A 239 17.29 13.71 -9.22
CA ARG A 239 18.04 14.52 -8.26
C ARG A 239 17.65 14.09 -6.85
N GLN A 240 18.52 14.26 -5.89
CA GLN A 240 18.25 13.89 -4.52
C GLN A 240 17.82 15.13 -3.74
N MET A 241 16.56 15.20 -3.38
CA MET A 241 15.96 16.26 -2.59
C MET A 241 16.33 16.08 -1.12
N VAL A 242 16.59 17.16 -0.41
CA VAL A 242 16.78 17.21 1.04
C VAL A 242 16.03 18.39 1.62
N VAL A 243 15.26 18.13 2.68
CA VAL A 243 14.60 19.13 3.52
C VAL A 243 14.85 18.80 4.99
N SER A 244 14.76 19.81 5.88
CA SER A 244 14.93 19.61 7.32
C SER A 244 13.97 20.44 8.15
N SER A 245 13.67 19.98 9.37
CA SER A 245 12.84 20.67 10.35
C SER A 245 13.25 20.30 11.78
N GLU A 246 13.07 21.20 12.74
CA GLU A 246 13.21 20.89 14.17
C GLU A 246 12.00 20.13 14.71
N ARG A 247 10.87 20.15 14.01
CA ARG A 247 9.62 19.50 14.38
C ARG A 247 9.27 18.41 13.36
N PRO A 248 8.82 17.24 13.79
CA PRO A 248 8.51 16.14 12.87
C PRO A 248 7.39 16.48 11.88
N GLU A 249 6.38 17.24 12.30
CA GLU A 249 5.27 17.69 11.46
C GLU A 249 5.64 18.85 10.53
N GLY A 250 6.77 19.47 10.72
CA GLY A 250 7.24 20.64 9.98
C GLY A 250 6.95 21.99 10.69
N PRO A 251 7.00 23.13 9.98
CA PRO A 251 7.31 23.22 8.53
C PRO A 251 8.75 22.82 8.21
N TYR A 252 8.93 22.17 7.09
CA TYR A 252 10.25 21.83 6.57
C TYR A 252 10.82 22.98 5.74
N SER A 253 12.15 22.99 5.59
CA SER A 253 12.87 23.98 4.80
C SER A 253 12.50 23.89 3.32
N GLU A 254 12.83 24.94 2.56
CA GLU A 254 12.82 24.86 1.10
C GLU A 254 13.72 23.71 0.61
N PRO A 255 13.28 22.92 -0.40
CA PRO A 255 14.05 21.79 -0.90
C PRO A 255 15.42 22.20 -1.46
N SER A 256 16.48 21.54 -1.00
CA SER A 256 17.79 21.56 -1.60
C SER A 256 17.97 20.29 -2.45
N PHE A 257 18.78 20.36 -3.51
CA PHE A 257 19.00 19.23 -4.42
C PHE A 257 20.48 18.90 -4.60
N ILE A 258 20.79 17.61 -4.50
CA ILE A 258 22.10 17.05 -4.87
C ILE A 258 21.97 16.40 -6.25
N ASP A 259 22.81 16.80 -7.19
CA ASP A 259 22.79 16.37 -8.59
C ASP A 259 23.64 15.10 -8.80
N GLU A 260 23.43 14.08 -7.97
CA GLU A 260 24.01 12.74 -8.14
C GLU A 260 22.94 11.80 -8.67
N ASP A 261 23.18 11.17 -9.82
CA ASP A 261 22.22 10.24 -10.43
C ASP A 261 22.06 8.97 -9.60
N GLY A 262 20.83 8.55 -9.43
CA GLY A 262 20.45 7.37 -8.67
C GLY A 262 19.04 7.51 -8.12
N ILE A 263 18.59 6.49 -7.39
CA ILE A 263 17.32 6.52 -6.65
C ILE A 263 17.54 6.03 -5.22
N ASP A 264 16.50 6.18 -4.40
CA ASP A 264 16.41 5.67 -3.04
C ASP A 264 17.52 6.23 -2.13
N PRO A 265 17.61 7.58 -2.00
CA PRO A 265 18.59 8.19 -1.12
C PRO A 265 18.29 7.86 0.34
N SER A 266 19.29 7.50 1.11
CA SER A 266 19.20 7.41 2.57
C SER A 266 20.38 8.09 3.24
N ILE A 267 20.16 8.68 4.42
CA ILE A 267 21.21 9.36 5.16
C ILE A 267 21.66 8.49 6.32
N PHE A 268 22.98 8.23 6.37
CA PHE A 268 23.66 7.57 7.48
C PHE A 268 24.59 8.56 8.18
N THR A 269 24.52 8.63 9.51
CA THR A 269 25.47 9.40 10.35
C THR A 269 26.31 8.42 11.14
N ASP A 270 27.64 8.49 11.00
CA ASP A 270 28.58 7.65 11.73
C ASP A 270 28.88 8.23 13.13
N ASP A 271 29.53 7.45 14.00
CA ASP A 271 29.84 7.81 15.39
C ASP A 271 30.76 9.04 15.49
N ASP A 272 31.53 9.33 14.46
CA ASP A 272 32.39 10.53 14.41
C ASP A 272 31.67 11.80 13.94
N GLY A 273 30.35 11.71 13.72
CA GLY A 273 29.49 12.80 13.26
C GLY A 273 29.55 13.08 11.76
N ARG A 274 30.36 12.34 10.99
CA ARG A 274 30.33 12.44 9.53
C ARG A 274 29.03 11.86 9.00
N ARG A 275 28.47 12.52 8.00
CA ARG A 275 27.22 12.16 7.38
C ARG A 275 27.44 11.74 5.95
N TYR A 276 26.70 10.73 5.53
CA TYR A 276 26.79 10.11 4.24
C TYR A 276 25.40 9.92 3.61
N MET A 277 25.35 10.02 2.28
CA MET A 277 24.16 9.63 1.52
C MET A 277 24.46 8.35 0.74
N LEU A 278 23.52 7.41 0.81
CA LEU A 278 23.56 6.20 0.01
C LEU A 278 22.59 6.34 -1.17
N LEU A 279 22.93 5.75 -2.29
CA LEU A 279 22.10 5.68 -3.51
C LEU A 279 22.24 4.32 -4.19
N ASN A 280 21.29 3.95 -5.04
CA ASN A 280 21.46 2.84 -5.96
C ASN A 280 22.31 3.29 -7.19
N ARG A 281 22.82 2.40 -8.07
CA ARG A 281 22.66 0.92 -8.07
C ARG A 281 23.70 0.26 -7.20
N GLY A 282 23.28 -0.76 -6.48
CA GLY A 282 24.04 -1.24 -5.34
C GLY A 282 23.91 -0.23 -4.19
N ALA A 283 24.82 -0.29 -3.23
CA ALA A 283 24.99 0.75 -2.23
C ALA A 283 26.18 1.63 -2.65
N ARG A 284 25.93 2.71 -3.37
CA ARG A 284 26.91 3.77 -3.58
C ARG A 284 26.79 4.77 -2.45
N ILE A 285 27.90 5.26 -1.93
CA ILE A 285 27.94 6.17 -0.79
C ILE A 285 28.88 7.34 -1.07
N PHE A 286 28.49 8.53 -0.61
CA PHE A 286 29.34 9.72 -0.61
C PHE A 286 29.11 10.54 0.64
N GLU A 287 30.13 11.28 1.06
CA GLU A 287 30.05 12.19 2.22
C GLU A 287 29.24 13.44 1.85
N ILE A 288 28.40 13.88 2.78
CA ILE A 288 27.60 15.11 2.67
C ILE A 288 27.96 16.07 3.80
N ASN A 289 27.66 17.37 3.62
CA ASN A 289 27.82 18.36 4.67
C ASN A 289 26.84 18.10 5.85
N PRO A 290 27.04 18.71 7.02
CA PRO A 290 26.18 18.50 8.18
C PRO A 290 24.69 18.74 7.93
N ASP A 291 24.34 19.70 7.09
CA ASP A 291 22.94 20.00 6.74
C ASP A 291 22.36 19.07 5.67
N GLY A 292 23.16 18.15 5.12
CA GLY A 292 22.72 17.18 4.11
C GLY A 292 22.49 17.77 2.71
N THR A 293 22.79 19.05 2.50
CA THR A 293 22.44 19.79 1.28
C THR A 293 23.51 19.80 0.20
N LYS A 294 24.71 19.30 0.52
CA LYS A 294 25.87 19.34 -0.40
C LYS A 294 26.70 18.08 -0.32
N GLN A 295 27.02 17.53 -1.48
CA GLN A 295 27.98 16.45 -1.65
C GLN A 295 29.43 16.95 -1.42
N LEU A 296 30.21 16.22 -0.63
CA LEU A 296 31.59 16.54 -0.28
C LEU A 296 32.62 15.60 -0.89
N SER A 297 32.22 14.42 -1.32
CA SER A 297 33.10 13.42 -1.92
C SER A 297 32.48 12.77 -3.15
N GLU A 298 33.28 12.14 -3.98
CA GLU A 298 32.81 11.27 -5.06
C GLU A 298 32.09 10.05 -4.48
N ALA A 299 31.09 9.56 -5.21
CA ALA A 299 30.34 8.36 -4.85
C ALA A 299 31.21 7.09 -5.03
N LYS A 300 31.26 6.25 -4.00
CA LYS A 300 31.96 4.97 -3.98
C LYS A 300 30.97 3.82 -3.81
N LEU A 301 31.20 2.72 -4.52
CA LEU A 301 30.41 1.51 -4.33
C LEU A 301 30.90 0.75 -3.08
N LEU A 302 30.01 0.55 -2.09
CA LEU A 302 30.28 -0.30 -0.93
C LEU A 302 30.02 -1.77 -1.25
N TYR A 303 28.84 -2.05 -1.80
CA TYR A 303 28.38 -3.41 -2.07
C TYR A 303 27.32 -3.39 -3.19
N TYR A 304 27.41 -4.33 -4.13
CA TYR A 304 26.50 -4.33 -5.27
C TYR A 304 25.20 -5.11 -5.01
N GLY A 305 25.10 -5.88 -3.96
CA GLY A 305 23.95 -6.72 -3.65
C GLY A 305 24.27 -8.21 -3.65
N HIS A 306 23.39 -8.98 -3.03
CA HIS A 306 23.56 -10.43 -2.85
C HIS A 306 23.26 -11.19 -4.16
N ASN A 307 22.09 -10.97 -4.79
CA ASN A 307 21.75 -11.65 -6.06
C ASN A 307 21.91 -10.75 -7.30
N LYS A 308 22.34 -9.52 -7.10
CA LYS A 308 22.72 -8.56 -8.16
C LYS A 308 21.60 -8.15 -9.12
N ARG A 309 20.33 -8.45 -8.80
CA ARG A 309 19.20 -8.02 -9.60
C ARG A 309 18.56 -6.79 -8.98
N ALA A 310 18.73 -5.64 -9.64
CA ALA A 310 18.18 -4.34 -9.23
C ALA A 310 18.36 -4.06 -7.72
N PRO A 311 19.62 -4.02 -7.21
CA PRO A 311 19.87 -3.67 -5.81
C PRO A 311 19.62 -2.17 -5.60
N GLU A 312 18.68 -1.86 -4.70
CA GLU A 312 18.18 -0.51 -4.42
C GLU A 312 17.76 -0.39 -2.94
N GLY A 313 17.19 0.74 -2.49
CA GLY A 313 16.66 0.90 -1.14
C GLY A 313 17.69 0.62 -0.05
N SER A 314 18.91 1.14 -0.18
CA SER A 314 20.02 0.83 0.73
C SER A 314 19.93 1.63 2.01
N HIS A 315 19.94 0.95 3.16
CA HIS A 315 20.01 1.57 4.50
C HIS A 315 21.18 1.01 5.29
N LEU A 316 21.99 1.88 5.89
CA LEU A 316 23.05 1.49 6.83
C LEU A 316 22.57 1.59 8.27
N LEU A 317 22.90 0.57 9.06
CA LEU A 317 22.70 0.49 10.49
C LEU A 317 24.04 0.12 11.15
N LYS A 318 24.44 0.85 12.18
CA LYS A 318 25.60 0.47 13.02
C LYS A 318 25.14 -0.18 14.31
N LYS A 319 25.56 -1.42 14.55
CA LYS A 319 25.17 -2.20 15.72
C LYS A 319 26.32 -3.13 16.14
N ASP A 320 26.67 -3.12 17.44
CA ASP A 320 27.67 -4.02 18.04
C ASP A 320 29.01 -4.03 17.29
N GLY A 321 29.42 -2.84 16.79
CA GLY A 321 30.67 -2.65 16.04
C GLY A 321 30.67 -3.20 14.63
N TRP A 322 29.49 -3.47 14.06
CA TRP A 322 29.27 -3.81 12.67
C TRP A 322 28.46 -2.75 11.95
N TYR A 323 28.76 -2.50 10.67
CA TYR A 323 27.93 -1.80 9.72
C TYR A 323 27.10 -2.81 8.97
N TYR A 324 25.78 -2.80 9.18
CA TYR A 324 24.81 -3.62 8.46
C TYR A 324 24.23 -2.81 7.32
N LEU A 325 24.27 -3.37 6.13
CA LEU A 325 23.68 -2.80 4.93
C LEU A 325 22.46 -3.61 4.54
N PHE A 326 21.28 -3.02 4.69
CA PHE A 326 20.02 -3.57 4.21
C PHE A 326 19.77 -3.08 2.80
N GLN A 327 19.35 -3.96 1.90
CA GLN A 327 19.08 -3.62 0.50
C GLN A 327 17.83 -4.32 0.00
N ALA A 328 17.04 -3.61 -0.83
CA ALA A 328 16.03 -4.21 -1.66
C ALA A 328 16.68 -4.84 -2.90
N GLU A 329 16.18 -5.98 -3.35
CA GLU A 329 16.62 -6.64 -4.57
C GLU A 329 15.44 -7.25 -5.32
N GLY A 330 15.62 -7.49 -6.62
CA GLY A 330 14.63 -8.13 -7.47
C GLY A 330 13.70 -7.17 -8.22
N GLY A 331 13.73 -5.89 -7.87
CA GLY A 331 12.78 -4.87 -8.34
C GLY A 331 11.40 -5.07 -7.72
N THR A 332 10.57 -4.03 -7.72
CA THR A 332 9.30 -3.93 -6.97
C THR A 332 8.14 -4.81 -7.49
N GLY A 333 8.44 -5.95 -8.10
CA GLY A 333 7.46 -6.94 -8.56
C GLY A 333 7.45 -8.20 -7.71
N MET A 334 6.91 -9.27 -8.30
CA MET A 334 7.00 -10.61 -7.72
C MET A 334 8.47 -11.01 -7.49
N GLY A 335 8.76 -11.52 -6.31
CA GLY A 335 10.14 -11.87 -5.93
C GLY A 335 11.00 -10.72 -5.43
N HIS A 336 10.43 -9.54 -5.23
CA HIS A 336 11.04 -8.45 -4.45
C HIS A 336 11.41 -8.96 -3.05
N ARG A 337 12.56 -8.50 -2.52
CA ARG A 337 13.13 -9.07 -1.29
C ARG A 337 13.99 -8.06 -0.56
N VAL A 338 14.32 -8.37 0.71
CA VAL A 338 15.35 -7.66 1.49
C VAL A 338 16.52 -8.60 1.72
N SER A 339 17.71 -8.13 1.38
CA SER A 339 18.98 -8.81 1.66
C SER A 339 19.86 -7.95 2.57
N VAL A 340 20.74 -8.58 3.33
CA VAL A 340 21.66 -7.91 4.26
C VAL A 340 23.09 -8.35 4.01
N ALA A 341 24.01 -7.39 4.12
CA ALA A 341 25.45 -7.63 4.24
C ALA A 341 26.02 -6.81 5.39
N ARG A 342 27.15 -7.19 5.97
CA ARG A 342 27.80 -6.43 7.05
C ARG A 342 29.31 -6.33 6.89
N SER A 343 29.89 -5.31 7.50
CA SER A 343 31.33 -5.09 7.56
C SER A 343 31.76 -4.52 8.91
N LYS A 344 33.01 -4.71 9.32
CA LYS A 344 33.59 -4.07 10.51
C LYS A 344 33.99 -2.62 10.26
N GLU A 345 34.15 -2.24 9.03
CA GLU A 345 34.56 -0.90 8.59
C GLU A 345 33.57 -0.38 7.56
N LEU A 346 33.21 0.92 7.62
CA LEU A 346 32.27 1.54 6.68
C LEU A 346 32.66 1.28 5.21
N PHE A 347 33.94 1.42 4.89
CA PHE A 347 34.50 1.18 3.54
C PHE A 347 35.23 -0.17 3.43
N GLY A 348 34.89 -1.12 4.30
CA GLY A 348 35.46 -2.45 4.33
C GLY A 348 34.78 -3.42 3.37
N ASN A 349 35.13 -4.71 3.50
CA ASN A 349 34.49 -5.78 2.75
C ASN A 349 33.18 -6.21 3.42
N TYR A 350 32.08 -6.07 2.72
CA TYR A 350 30.76 -6.50 3.20
C TYR A 350 30.54 -7.99 2.94
N GLU A 351 30.38 -8.76 4.00
CA GLU A 351 30.01 -10.17 3.93
C GLU A 351 28.48 -10.32 3.86
N PRO A 352 27.93 -11.11 2.92
CA PRO A 352 26.47 -11.31 2.85
C PRO A 352 25.96 -12.17 4.00
N CYS A 353 24.73 -11.87 4.45
CA CYS A 353 24.03 -12.71 5.41
C CYS A 353 23.84 -14.12 4.83
N PRO A 354 24.16 -15.20 5.59
CA PRO A 354 24.02 -16.58 5.12
C PRO A 354 22.57 -17.00 4.93
N PHE A 355 21.61 -16.22 5.47
CA PHE A 355 20.16 -16.48 5.39
C PHE A 355 19.46 -15.63 4.34
N ASN A 356 20.20 -14.88 3.51
CA ASN A 356 19.58 -14.02 2.48
C ASN A 356 18.72 -14.82 1.49
N PRO A 357 17.56 -14.26 1.10
CA PRO A 357 16.97 -13.01 1.57
C PRO A 357 16.36 -13.15 2.97
N ILE A 358 16.48 -12.11 3.81
CA ILE A 358 15.92 -12.10 5.16
C ILE A 358 14.42 -11.80 5.18
N MET A 359 13.87 -11.28 4.08
CA MET A 359 12.43 -11.09 3.85
C MET A 359 12.13 -11.31 2.37
N ARG A 360 11.12 -12.13 2.10
CA ARG A 360 10.55 -12.38 0.78
C ARG A 360 9.26 -13.18 0.91
N GLN A 361 8.30 -12.98 0.02
CA GLN A 361 7.22 -13.96 -0.18
C GLN A 361 7.66 -15.05 -1.14
N GLU A 362 7.71 -16.28 -0.67
CA GLU A 362 8.16 -17.43 -1.48
C GLU A 362 7.00 -18.08 -2.25
N ASP A 363 5.78 -18.06 -1.70
CA ASP A 363 4.60 -18.62 -2.36
C ASP A 363 3.89 -17.56 -3.22
N PRO A 364 3.88 -17.70 -4.57
CA PRO A 364 3.25 -16.72 -5.45
C PRO A 364 1.71 -16.68 -5.34
N LYS A 365 1.09 -17.62 -4.64
CA LYS A 365 -0.37 -17.64 -4.42
C LYS A 365 -0.81 -16.81 -3.22
N GLN A 366 0.11 -16.54 -2.27
CA GLN A 366 -0.22 -15.78 -1.06
C GLN A 366 -0.68 -14.36 -1.40
N ALA A 367 -1.59 -13.82 -0.58
CA ALA A 367 -2.18 -12.50 -0.81
C ALA A 367 -1.18 -11.36 -0.68
N ILE A 368 -0.24 -11.44 0.29
CA ILE A 368 0.82 -10.44 0.48
C ILE A 368 2.01 -10.81 -0.38
N GLN A 369 2.33 -9.96 -1.34
CA GLN A 369 3.41 -10.11 -2.31
C GLN A 369 4.36 -8.91 -2.30
N ARG A 370 5.41 -8.90 -3.13
CA ARG A 370 6.30 -7.77 -3.39
C ARG A 370 7.09 -7.28 -2.18
N CYS A 371 7.35 -8.13 -1.18
CA CYS A 371 7.98 -7.75 0.09
C CYS A 371 9.43 -7.35 -0.08
N GLY A 372 9.73 -6.07 0.06
CA GLY A 372 11.08 -5.53 -0.11
C GLY A 372 11.19 -4.09 0.39
N HIS A 373 12.29 -3.41 0.08
CA HIS A 373 12.58 -2.04 0.47
C HIS A 373 12.33 -1.80 1.97
N GLY A 374 12.99 -2.61 2.81
CA GLY A 374 12.78 -2.62 4.25
C GLY A 374 13.81 -1.77 4.99
N LYS A 375 13.34 -1.04 6.00
CA LYS A 375 14.20 -0.31 6.94
C LYS A 375 14.02 -0.83 8.36
N PRO A 376 15.11 -1.24 9.05
CA PRO A 376 15.05 -1.66 10.44
C PRO A 376 14.91 -0.48 11.39
N VAL A 377 14.27 -0.69 12.53
CA VAL A 377 14.16 0.26 13.63
C VAL A 377 14.30 -0.46 14.97
N CYS A 378 15.02 0.15 15.90
CA CYS A 378 15.06 -0.27 17.30
C CYS A 378 13.99 0.49 18.07
N ALA A 379 13.10 -0.24 18.73
CA ALA A 379 12.10 0.35 19.62
C ALA A 379 12.70 0.71 21.00
N PRO A 380 12.06 1.59 21.77
CA PRO A 380 12.55 2.03 23.10
C PRO A 380 12.74 0.87 24.09
N ASN A 381 11.97 -0.21 23.94
CA ASN A 381 12.10 -1.43 24.76
C ASN A 381 13.28 -2.34 24.34
N GLY A 382 14.06 -1.94 23.31
CA GLY A 382 15.19 -2.70 22.79
C GLY A 382 14.84 -3.78 21.77
N GLU A 383 13.58 -3.96 21.44
CA GLU A 383 13.15 -4.86 20.38
C GLU A 383 13.37 -4.22 18.99
N TRP A 384 13.59 -5.08 17.99
CA TRP A 384 13.84 -4.65 16.64
C TRP A 384 12.70 -5.04 15.71
N TYR A 385 12.34 -4.11 14.85
CA TYR A 385 11.31 -4.29 13.84
C TYR A 385 11.81 -3.82 12.47
N MET A 386 11.16 -4.27 11.42
CA MET A 386 11.38 -3.79 10.05
C MET A 386 10.05 -3.39 9.44
N VAL A 387 9.95 -2.13 9.02
CA VAL A 387 8.92 -1.72 8.06
C VAL A 387 9.40 -2.04 6.66
N TYR A 388 8.52 -2.49 5.79
CA TYR A 388 8.87 -2.80 4.40
C TYR A 388 7.64 -2.64 3.50
N LEU A 389 7.88 -2.36 2.22
CA LEU A 389 6.77 -2.34 1.28
C LEU A 389 6.29 -3.76 0.95
N CYS A 390 4.99 -3.86 0.73
CA CYS A 390 4.36 -5.06 0.20
C CYS A 390 3.23 -4.65 -0.78
N GLY A 391 2.49 -5.62 -1.31
CA GLY A 391 1.30 -5.34 -2.12
C GLY A 391 0.37 -6.53 -2.09
N ARG A 392 -0.92 -6.25 -1.90
CA ARG A 392 -1.98 -7.25 -1.99
C ARG A 392 -2.53 -7.29 -3.40
N GLN A 393 -2.83 -8.49 -3.88
CA GLN A 393 -3.30 -8.70 -5.24
C GLN A 393 -4.68 -9.35 -5.28
N ILE A 394 -5.55 -8.81 -6.13
CA ILE A 394 -6.80 -9.47 -6.51
C ILE A 394 -6.47 -10.50 -7.59
N ASP A 395 -7.00 -11.72 -7.45
CA ASP A 395 -6.82 -12.85 -8.38
C ASP A 395 -5.34 -13.18 -8.65
N GLY A 396 -4.47 -12.93 -7.68
CA GLY A 396 -3.03 -13.16 -7.79
C GLY A 396 -2.32 -12.30 -8.85
N LYS A 397 -2.94 -11.21 -9.28
CA LYS A 397 -2.44 -10.38 -10.38
C LYS A 397 -2.55 -8.88 -10.15
N TRP A 398 -3.73 -8.36 -9.74
CA TRP A 398 -4.06 -6.95 -9.82
C TRP A 398 -3.85 -6.22 -8.50
N SER A 399 -2.88 -5.31 -8.43
CA SER A 399 -2.52 -4.56 -7.23
C SER A 399 -3.25 -3.20 -7.17
N MET A 400 -4.58 -3.23 -7.08
CA MET A 400 -5.44 -2.04 -7.11
C MET A 400 -5.09 -1.00 -6.05
N LEU A 401 -4.69 -1.44 -4.86
CA LEU A 401 -4.31 -0.56 -3.76
C LEU A 401 -2.87 -0.01 -3.88
N GLY A 402 -2.14 -0.43 -4.91
CA GLY A 402 -0.74 -0.10 -5.06
C GLY A 402 0.15 -0.89 -4.10
N ARG A 403 1.24 -0.25 -3.66
CA ARG A 403 2.17 -0.81 -2.67
C ARG A 403 1.83 -0.25 -1.30
N GLU A 404 1.79 -1.12 -0.32
CA GLU A 404 1.36 -0.88 1.06
C GLU A 404 2.56 -1.03 2.01
N THR A 405 2.41 -0.67 3.28
CA THR A 405 3.47 -0.83 4.29
C THR A 405 3.13 -1.96 5.26
N ALA A 406 4.07 -2.87 5.45
CA ALA A 406 4.00 -3.95 6.42
C ALA A 406 5.08 -3.82 7.51
N LEU A 407 4.88 -4.54 8.61
CA LEU A 407 5.76 -4.58 9.78
C LEU A 407 6.01 -6.01 10.19
N ASP A 408 7.29 -6.36 10.46
CA ASP A 408 7.62 -7.61 11.12
C ASP A 408 8.77 -7.45 12.12
N LYS A 409 8.77 -8.30 13.14
CA LYS A 409 9.81 -8.33 14.17
C LYS A 409 11.10 -8.88 13.61
N ILE A 410 12.22 -8.25 13.98
CA ILE A 410 13.57 -8.76 13.74
C ILE A 410 14.07 -9.47 15.00
N THR A 411 14.53 -10.70 14.86
CA THR A 411 15.33 -11.41 15.85
C THR A 411 16.78 -11.50 15.37
N TRP A 412 17.72 -11.44 16.32
CA TRP A 412 19.14 -11.50 16.01
C TRP A 412 19.71 -12.85 16.42
N THR A 413 20.46 -13.49 15.53
CA THR A 413 21.18 -14.72 15.85
C THR A 413 22.32 -14.45 16.86
N ALA A 414 22.85 -15.49 17.48
CA ALA A 414 23.95 -15.36 18.45
C ALA A 414 25.22 -14.75 17.86
N ASP A 415 25.43 -14.94 16.55
CA ASP A 415 26.54 -14.36 15.78
C ASP A 415 26.18 -13.02 15.11
N GLY A 416 25.01 -12.45 15.45
CA GLY A 416 24.59 -11.09 15.12
C GLY A 416 23.97 -10.91 13.74
N TRP A 417 23.37 -11.93 13.12
CA TRP A 417 22.61 -11.76 11.90
C TRP A 417 21.13 -11.50 12.14
N PRO A 418 20.49 -10.59 11.40
CA PRO A 418 19.06 -10.35 11.52
C PRO A 418 18.24 -11.43 10.82
N MET A 419 17.12 -11.80 11.44
CA MET A 419 16.07 -12.65 10.88
C MET A 419 14.72 -11.95 11.03
N VAL A 420 14.07 -11.61 9.94
CA VAL A 420 12.74 -11.00 9.95
C VAL A 420 11.70 -12.11 9.99
N ASN A 421 10.73 -12.00 10.91
CA ASN A 421 9.68 -13.01 11.10
C ASN A 421 10.22 -14.45 11.06
N HIS A 422 11.35 -14.70 11.70
CA HIS A 422 12.02 -16.02 11.71
C HIS A 422 12.25 -16.60 10.30
N LEU A 423 12.43 -15.76 9.27
CA LEU A 423 12.61 -16.11 7.85
C LEU A 423 11.38 -16.80 7.22
N GLN A 424 10.19 -16.62 7.76
CA GLN A 424 8.95 -17.23 7.25
C GLN A 424 8.25 -16.36 6.17
N GLY A 425 8.88 -15.29 5.74
CA GLY A 425 8.25 -14.29 4.86
C GLY A 425 7.33 -13.33 5.63
N PRO A 426 6.46 -12.58 4.94
CA PRO A 426 5.59 -11.60 5.57
C PRO A 426 4.57 -12.28 6.48
N SER A 427 4.39 -11.77 7.70
CA SER A 427 3.29 -12.21 8.56
C SER A 427 1.96 -11.65 8.05
N VAL A 428 0.88 -12.41 8.23
CA VAL A 428 -0.49 -11.92 8.05
C VAL A 428 -1.04 -11.43 9.39
N LEU A 429 -0.87 -12.25 10.40
CA LEU A 429 -1.25 -11.96 11.79
C LEU A 429 0.00 -12.15 12.66
N ALA A 430 0.32 -11.18 13.50
CA ALA A 430 1.48 -11.23 14.39
C ALA A 430 1.17 -10.63 15.76
N LYS A 431 1.99 -10.96 16.77
CA LYS A 431 1.89 -10.38 18.11
C LYS A 431 2.21 -8.89 18.06
N LYS A 432 1.38 -8.06 18.69
CA LYS A 432 1.65 -6.63 18.86
C LYS A 432 3.02 -6.40 19.52
N PRO A 433 3.75 -5.34 19.13
CA PRO A 433 4.92 -4.88 19.88
C PRO A 433 4.55 -4.59 21.33
N GLU A 434 5.46 -4.89 22.26
CA GLU A 434 5.27 -4.55 23.69
C GLU A 434 5.59 -3.06 23.93
N LEU A 435 4.73 -2.20 23.37
CA LEU A 435 4.83 -0.74 23.37
C LEU A 435 3.53 -0.15 23.93
N PRO A 436 3.54 1.12 24.40
CA PRO A 436 2.33 1.82 24.81
C PRO A 436 1.32 1.89 23.67
N GLU A 437 0.06 1.56 23.94
CA GLU A 437 -1.02 1.67 22.95
C GLU A 437 -1.14 3.11 22.47
N PHE A 438 -1.25 3.29 21.14
CA PHE A 438 -1.43 4.57 20.51
C PHE A 438 -2.81 4.64 19.86
N ILE A 439 -3.57 5.66 20.26
CA ILE A 439 -4.87 5.95 19.63
C ILE A 439 -4.61 7.02 18.55
N ALA A 440 -4.41 6.55 17.34
CA ALA A 440 -4.29 7.42 16.18
C ALA A 440 -5.59 8.20 15.96
N LYS A 441 -5.48 9.45 15.56
CA LYS A 441 -6.65 10.20 15.07
C LYS A 441 -7.10 9.57 13.79
N GLU A 442 -8.38 9.15 13.75
CA GLU A 442 -8.96 8.68 12.50
C GLU A 442 -8.80 9.75 11.43
N PRO A 443 -8.25 9.42 10.26
CA PRO A 443 -8.22 10.35 9.16
C PRO A 443 -9.67 10.71 8.84
N GLY A 444 -10.02 11.99 8.84
CA GLY A 444 -11.33 12.44 8.44
C GLY A 444 -11.57 12.08 6.97
N ALA A 445 -12.05 10.86 6.71
CA ALA A 445 -12.36 10.38 5.35
C ALA A 445 -13.48 11.20 4.68
N GLU A 446 -14.04 12.13 5.43
CA GLU A 446 -15.22 12.87 5.05
C GLU A 446 -14.96 14.38 5.13
N PHE A 447 -15.46 15.13 4.17
CA PHE A 447 -15.81 16.52 4.42
C PHE A 447 -17.33 16.65 4.43
N SER A 448 -17.87 17.33 5.40
CA SER A 448 -19.30 17.66 5.48
C SER A 448 -19.47 19.12 5.90
N ALA A 449 -20.62 19.68 5.56
CA ALA A 449 -21.03 20.97 6.06
C ALA A 449 -20.93 20.99 7.61
N GLY A 450 -20.14 21.92 8.17
CA GLY A 450 -19.95 22.08 9.61
C GLY A 450 -18.75 21.36 10.24
N ALA A 451 -18.14 20.35 9.61
CA ALA A 451 -16.96 19.65 10.17
C ALA A 451 -15.66 20.43 10.01
N VAL A 452 -15.62 21.41 9.14
CA VAL A 452 -14.40 22.10 8.68
C VAL A 452 -13.92 23.22 9.60
N GLU A 453 -14.77 23.74 10.50
CA GLU A 453 -14.36 24.80 11.44
C GLU A 453 -13.37 24.34 12.54
N ALA A 454 -13.26 23.03 12.76
CA ALA A 454 -12.51 22.47 13.90
C ALA A 454 -11.00 22.33 13.67
N GLN A 455 -10.50 22.41 12.43
CA GLN A 455 -9.09 22.14 12.12
C GLN A 455 -8.32 23.41 11.73
N LYS A 456 -8.15 24.34 12.66
CA LYS A 456 -7.10 25.37 12.52
C LYS A 456 -5.75 24.74 12.85
N THR A 457 -4.94 24.47 11.84
CA THR A 457 -3.56 24.01 12.03
C THR A 457 -2.62 25.21 12.15
N GLU A 458 -1.66 25.13 13.07
CA GLU A 458 -0.60 26.15 13.23
C GLU A 458 0.40 26.17 12.05
N THR A 459 0.32 25.20 11.15
CA THR A 459 1.25 24.96 10.03
C THR A 459 0.62 25.32 8.69
N GLY A 460 0.48 26.60 8.39
CA GLY A 460 0.09 27.09 7.06
C GLY A 460 -1.35 26.74 6.64
N ASP A 461 -2.20 27.74 6.55
CA ASP A 461 -3.63 27.63 6.29
C ASP A 461 -3.91 27.36 4.81
N THR A 462 -3.74 26.12 4.35
CA THR A 462 -4.13 25.68 3.00
C THR A 462 -5.49 24.99 3.02
N ALA A 463 -6.21 24.99 1.90
CA ALA A 463 -7.48 24.27 1.78
C ALA A 463 -7.33 22.77 2.13
N LEU A 464 -6.23 22.13 1.72
CA LEU A 464 -5.96 20.72 2.02
C LEU A 464 -5.75 20.45 3.51
N SER A 465 -5.04 21.33 4.23
CA SER A 465 -4.83 21.16 5.66
C SER A 465 -6.14 21.31 6.47
N ARG A 466 -7.09 22.11 5.98
CA ARG A 466 -8.42 22.23 6.58
C ARG A 466 -9.32 21.02 6.33
N LEU A 467 -9.14 20.32 5.19
CA LEU A 467 -9.91 19.13 4.84
C LEU A 467 -9.41 17.87 5.55
N GLY A 468 -8.16 17.88 6.02
CA GLY A 468 -7.49 16.75 6.67
C GLY A 468 -6.30 16.24 5.87
N MET A 469 -5.32 15.68 6.58
CA MET A 469 -4.00 15.32 6.04
C MET A 469 -4.01 14.18 5.00
N GLN A 470 -5.12 13.46 4.87
CA GLN A 470 -5.30 12.38 3.89
C GLN A 470 -5.65 12.88 2.48
N TRP A 471 -6.09 14.13 2.35
CA TRP A 471 -6.46 14.71 1.07
C TRP A 471 -5.22 15.14 0.29
N VAL A 472 -5.20 14.76 -0.98
CA VAL A 472 -4.15 15.15 -1.92
C VAL A 472 -4.77 15.64 -3.22
N THR A 473 -3.99 16.41 -3.97
CA THR A 473 -4.29 16.75 -5.35
C THR A 473 -3.20 16.21 -6.28
N VAL A 474 -3.50 16.14 -7.57
CA VAL A 474 -2.50 15.79 -8.59
C VAL A 474 -1.72 17.07 -8.93
N ARG A 475 -0.40 17.00 -8.78
CA ARG A 475 0.53 18.12 -9.06
C ARG A 475 0.28 19.35 -8.18
N GLU A 476 0.77 20.49 -8.60
CA GLU A 476 0.55 21.75 -7.88
C GLU A 476 -0.87 22.28 -8.14
N PRO A 477 -1.66 22.48 -7.10
CA PRO A 477 -2.98 23.10 -7.27
C PRO A 477 -2.85 24.58 -7.62
N GLU A 478 -3.87 25.13 -8.26
CA GLU A 478 -3.99 26.57 -8.43
C GLU A 478 -4.27 27.26 -7.10
N GLU A 479 -3.92 28.53 -7.01
CA GLU A 479 -4.23 29.32 -5.82
C GLU A 479 -5.74 29.32 -5.56
N ASN A 480 -6.14 29.11 -4.29
CA ASN A 480 -7.55 29.02 -3.90
C ASN A 480 -8.39 27.99 -4.69
N PHE A 481 -7.77 26.88 -5.12
CA PHE A 481 -8.47 25.86 -5.90
C PHE A 481 -9.65 25.21 -5.16
N ALA A 482 -9.59 25.13 -3.84
CA ALA A 482 -10.65 24.64 -2.98
C ALA A 482 -10.99 25.66 -1.89
N GLU A 483 -12.22 26.11 -1.88
CA GLU A 483 -12.74 27.06 -0.91
C GLU A 483 -13.67 26.33 0.05
N VAL A 484 -13.24 26.21 1.31
CA VAL A 484 -13.99 25.49 2.34
C VAL A 484 -14.98 26.45 2.99
N ARG A 485 -16.28 26.12 2.94
CA ARG A 485 -17.40 26.90 3.49
C ARG A 485 -18.25 26.04 4.43
N GLU A 486 -19.14 26.65 5.19
CA GLU A 486 -20.05 25.94 6.09
C GLU A 486 -20.92 24.88 5.39
N ASP A 487 -21.27 25.09 4.11
CA ASP A 487 -22.14 24.23 3.33
C ASP A 487 -21.40 23.26 2.38
N GLY A 488 -20.07 23.19 2.48
CA GLY A 488 -19.25 22.27 1.68
C GLY A 488 -17.97 22.87 1.13
N VAL A 489 -17.40 22.21 0.13
CA VAL A 489 -16.18 22.60 -0.57
C VAL A 489 -16.53 23.09 -1.97
N TYR A 490 -16.07 24.29 -2.30
CA TYR A 490 -16.24 24.89 -3.63
C TYR A 490 -14.96 24.69 -4.43
N LEU A 491 -14.97 23.69 -5.31
CA LEU A 491 -13.79 23.28 -6.07
C LEU A 491 -13.69 24.09 -7.37
N LEU A 492 -12.54 24.72 -7.60
CA LEU A 492 -12.22 25.37 -8.87
C LEU A 492 -11.96 24.31 -9.93
N GLY A 493 -12.63 24.39 -11.05
CA GLY A 493 -12.45 23.48 -12.16
C GLY A 493 -11.04 23.57 -12.75
N SER A 494 -10.46 22.44 -13.08
CA SER A 494 -9.25 22.35 -13.89
C SER A 494 -9.56 22.85 -15.31
N ARG A 495 -8.67 23.68 -15.88
CA ARG A 495 -8.78 24.09 -17.29
C ARG A 495 -8.56 22.93 -18.26
N ALA A 496 -7.64 22.05 -17.88
CA ALA A 496 -7.29 20.87 -18.63
C ALA A 496 -8.13 19.67 -18.16
N ASP A 497 -8.48 18.80 -19.09
CA ASP A 497 -9.13 17.53 -18.77
C ASP A 497 -8.18 16.59 -18.01
N LEU A 498 -8.72 15.59 -17.31
CA LEU A 498 -7.93 14.62 -16.56
C LEU A 498 -6.92 13.84 -17.41
N SER A 499 -7.14 13.77 -18.72
CA SER A 499 -6.25 13.15 -19.71
C SER A 499 -4.97 13.95 -19.99
N GLU A 500 -4.86 15.15 -19.46
CA GLU A 500 -3.72 16.00 -19.69
C GLU A 500 -2.80 16.09 -18.46
N VAL A 501 -1.50 16.15 -18.69
CA VAL A 501 -0.49 16.37 -17.63
C VAL A 501 -0.71 17.73 -16.92
N SER A 502 -1.38 18.66 -17.57
CA SER A 502 -1.74 19.96 -17.00
C SER A 502 -2.98 19.94 -16.09
N ALA A 503 -3.68 18.82 -15.99
CA ALA A 503 -4.83 18.67 -15.09
C ALA A 503 -4.46 18.92 -13.61
N ARG A 504 -5.31 19.65 -12.90
CA ARG A 504 -5.10 20.12 -11.53
C ARG A 504 -6.40 20.17 -10.74
N ASN A 505 -6.31 20.61 -9.49
CA ASN A 505 -7.46 20.94 -8.66
C ASN A 505 -8.40 19.77 -8.36
N LEU A 506 -7.86 18.54 -8.26
CA LEU A 506 -8.60 17.38 -7.81
C LEU A 506 -8.50 17.25 -6.28
N LEU A 507 -9.52 16.71 -5.65
CA LEU A 507 -9.46 16.27 -4.26
C LEU A 507 -9.56 14.76 -4.21
N LEU A 508 -8.46 14.09 -3.90
CA LEU A 508 -8.30 12.64 -3.96
C LEU A 508 -7.89 12.06 -2.61
N GLN A 509 -8.33 10.84 -2.37
CA GLN A 509 -7.86 9.99 -1.27
C GLN A 509 -7.37 8.64 -1.82
N ARG A 510 -6.51 7.97 -1.05
CA ARG A 510 -6.06 6.60 -1.34
C ARG A 510 -7.23 5.63 -1.17
N GLN A 511 -7.35 4.68 -2.08
CA GLN A 511 -8.17 3.49 -1.85
C GLN A 511 -7.42 2.59 -0.86
N THR A 512 -8.05 2.27 0.27
CA THR A 512 -7.43 1.51 1.36
C THR A 512 -8.03 0.12 1.55
N SER A 513 -9.17 -0.13 0.91
CA SER A 513 -9.88 -1.42 0.94
C SER A 513 -10.24 -1.88 -0.47
N PHE A 514 -10.42 -3.18 -0.65
CA PHE A 514 -10.98 -3.75 -1.88
C PHE A 514 -12.51 -3.66 -1.91
N VAL A 515 -13.14 -3.47 -0.74
CA VAL A 515 -14.60 -3.31 -0.62
C VAL A 515 -14.86 -1.99 0.09
N PHE A 516 -15.49 -1.06 -0.61
CA PHE A 516 -15.83 0.26 -0.07
C PHE A 516 -16.98 0.90 -0.84
N SER A 517 -17.60 1.89 -0.26
CA SER A 517 -18.51 2.81 -0.95
C SER A 517 -18.00 4.25 -0.84
N ALA A 518 -18.05 4.98 -1.95
CA ALA A 518 -17.80 6.42 -1.99
C ALA A 518 -19.06 7.15 -2.42
N GLU A 519 -19.40 8.22 -1.72
CA GLU A 519 -20.60 9.01 -1.98
C GLU A 519 -20.28 10.50 -1.91
N THR A 520 -20.82 11.27 -2.85
CA THR A 520 -20.71 12.73 -2.84
C THR A 520 -22.01 13.37 -3.27
N LYS A 521 -22.29 14.55 -2.74
CA LYS A 521 -23.36 15.41 -3.20
C LYS A 521 -22.78 16.68 -3.80
N LEU A 522 -23.15 17.02 -5.02
CA LEU A 522 -22.72 18.23 -5.69
C LEU A 522 -23.89 19.02 -6.29
N SER A 523 -23.68 20.33 -6.48
CA SER A 523 -24.53 21.16 -7.31
C SER A 523 -23.86 21.41 -8.66
N PHE A 524 -24.57 21.06 -9.72
CA PHE A 524 -24.10 21.28 -11.11
C PHE A 524 -24.71 22.51 -11.77
N ALA A 525 -25.31 23.43 -10.96
CA ALA A 525 -25.95 24.65 -11.45
C ALA A 525 -24.98 25.62 -12.16
N THR A 526 -23.69 25.54 -11.82
CA THR A 526 -22.65 26.41 -12.38
C THR A 526 -22.02 25.88 -13.66
N LEU A 527 -22.24 24.59 -13.99
CA LEU A 527 -21.67 23.98 -15.20
C LEU A 527 -22.24 24.56 -16.46
N GLN A 528 -21.38 24.80 -17.44
CA GLN A 528 -21.68 25.33 -18.77
C GLN A 528 -21.28 24.29 -19.83
N GLU A 529 -21.59 24.60 -21.08
CA GLU A 529 -21.25 23.79 -22.26
C GLU A 529 -19.75 23.38 -22.25
N GLY A 530 -19.50 22.07 -22.40
CA GLY A 530 -18.16 21.48 -22.41
C GLY A 530 -17.55 21.30 -21.00
N GLN A 531 -18.31 21.52 -19.92
CA GLN A 531 -17.83 21.36 -18.57
C GLN A 531 -18.44 20.13 -17.90
N ASP A 532 -17.68 19.53 -16.96
CA ASP A 532 -18.11 18.37 -16.20
C ASP A 532 -17.59 18.38 -14.75
N ALA A 533 -18.33 17.74 -13.85
CA ALA A 533 -17.92 17.58 -12.45
C ALA A 533 -18.57 16.35 -11.80
N GLY A 534 -17.84 15.73 -10.90
CA GLY A 534 -18.32 14.55 -10.18
C GLY A 534 -17.22 13.82 -9.44
N MET A 535 -17.33 12.48 -9.43
CA MET A 535 -16.35 11.58 -8.85
C MET A 535 -15.36 11.07 -9.91
N THR A 536 -14.15 10.72 -9.46
CA THR A 536 -13.17 10.03 -10.30
C THR A 536 -12.48 8.91 -9.51
N CYS A 537 -12.25 7.77 -10.18
CA CYS A 537 -11.25 6.81 -9.80
C CYS A 537 -10.03 7.10 -10.67
N TYR A 538 -8.96 7.60 -10.07
CA TYR A 538 -7.80 8.15 -10.79
C TYR A 538 -6.56 7.30 -10.52
N TYR A 539 -5.89 6.88 -11.59
CA TYR A 539 -4.58 6.23 -11.50
C TYR A 539 -3.48 7.17 -12.04
N ASP A 540 -3.62 7.67 -13.25
CA ASP A 540 -2.83 8.73 -13.87
C ASP A 540 -3.60 9.42 -15.01
N GLU A 541 -2.97 10.35 -15.71
CA GLU A 541 -3.57 11.06 -16.87
C GLU A 541 -3.90 10.16 -18.07
N ASN A 542 -3.33 8.95 -18.12
CA ASN A 542 -3.60 7.99 -19.19
C ASN A 542 -4.66 6.95 -18.79
N THR A 543 -5.03 6.92 -17.50
CA THR A 543 -5.91 5.87 -16.98
C THR A 543 -6.71 6.39 -15.79
N TYR A 544 -7.98 6.63 -16.00
CA TYR A 544 -8.94 7.06 -14.98
C TYR A 544 -10.37 6.71 -15.38
N LEU A 545 -11.27 6.94 -14.46
CA LEU A 545 -12.70 6.78 -14.64
C LEU A 545 -13.40 8.02 -14.09
N LYS A 546 -14.33 8.60 -14.86
CA LYS A 546 -15.21 9.68 -14.42
C LYS A 546 -16.62 9.12 -14.17
N PHE A 547 -17.23 9.47 -13.05
CA PHE A 547 -18.66 9.34 -12.80
C PHE A 547 -19.20 10.72 -12.47
N ALA A 548 -19.77 11.40 -13.47
CA ALA A 548 -19.94 12.83 -13.41
C ALA A 548 -21.15 13.35 -14.21
N VAL A 549 -21.53 14.59 -13.91
CA VAL A 549 -22.48 15.37 -14.69
C VAL A 549 -21.72 16.14 -15.78
N PHE A 550 -22.15 16.01 -17.03
CA PHE A 550 -21.62 16.67 -18.23
C PHE A 550 -22.66 17.60 -18.83
N VAL A 551 -22.24 18.75 -19.34
CA VAL A 551 -23.09 19.66 -20.11
C VAL A 551 -22.60 19.69 -21.56
N GLU A 552 -23.38 19.12 -22.47
CA GLU A 552 -23.01 18.91 -23.87
C GLU A 552 -24.21 19.14 -24.79
N GLY A 553 -24.03 19.92 -25.89
CA GLY A 553 -25.08 20.19 -26.87
C GLY A 553 -26.32 20.87 -26.29
N GLY A 554 -26.17 21.67 -25.24
CA GLY A 554 -27.24 22.33 -24.52
C GLY A 554 -28.06 21.40 -23.60
N LYS A 555 -27.62 20.19 -23.38
CA LYS A 555 -28.23 19.19 -22.52
C LYS A 555 -27.32 18.82 -21.35
N THR A 556 -27.89 18.20 -20.32
CA THR A 556 -27.15 17.72 -19.15
C THR A 556 -27.22 16.20 -19.11
N TYR A 557 -26.09 15.55 -19.02
CA TYR A 557 -25.94 14.09 -18.96
C TYR A 557 -25.28 13.67 -17.66
N LEU A 558 -25.66 12.52 -17.15
CA LEU A 558 -24.90 11.77 -16.16
C LEU A 558 -24.19 10.63 -16.89
N LYS A 559 -22.87 10.56 -16.75
CA LYS A 559 -22.07 9.55 -17.47
C LYS A 559 -21.13 8.81 -16.55
N VAL A 560 -20.84 7.56 -16.91
CA VAL A 560 -19.62 6.85 -16.53
C VAL A 560 -18.74 6.78 -17.76
N GLN A 561 -17.65 7.52 -17.74
CA GLN A 561 -16.68 7.59 -18.82
C GLN A 561 -15.37 6.93 -18.37
N GLU A 562 -14.89 6.02 -19.19
CA GLU A 562 -13.59 5.36 -18.99
C GLU A 562 -12.55 5.98 -19.92
N HIS A 563 -11.35 6.21 -19.39
CA HIS A 563 -10.16 6.60 -20.14
C HIS A 563 -9.04 5.61 -19.84
N VAL A 564 -8.61 4.86 -20.85
CA VAL A 564 -7.62 3.79 -20.71
C VAL A 564 -6.61 3.85 -21.84
N ASP A 565 -5.33 3.99 -21.54
CA ASP A 565 -4.24 4.09 -22.52
C ASP A 565 -4.49 5.16 -23.60
N ASN A 566 -5.11 6.29 -23.24
CA ASN A 566 -5.54 7.42 -24.08
C ASN A 566 -6.77 7.19 -24.98
N ASP A 567 -7.46 6.08 -24.83
CA ASP A 567 -8.76 5.88 -25.46
C ASP A 567 -9.86 6.24 -24.46
N THR A 568 -10.85 7.03 -24.90
CA THR A 568 -11.98 7.49 -24.06
C THR A 568 -13.30 7.00 -24.65
N TRP A 569 -14.18 6.47 -23.78
CA TRP A 569 -15.53 6.07 -24.16
C TRP A 569 -16.51 6.20 -23.00
N ASP A 570 -17.79 6.44 -23.33
CA ASP A 570 -18.88 6.47 -22.38
C ASP A 570 -19.45 5.05 -22.21
N SER A 571 -19.25 4.45 -21.01
CA SER A 571 -19.77 3.10 -20.71
C SER A 571 -21.24 3.14 -20.31
N PHE A 572 -21.64 4.20 -19.63
CA PHE A 572 -23.05 4.47 -19.29
C PHE A 572 -23.34 5.94 -19.47
N GLU A 573 -24.53 6.26 -19.98
CA GLU A 573 -25.00 7.63 -20.22
C GLU A 573 -26.50 7.72 -19.97
N GLU A 574 -26.94 8.77 -19.29
CA GLU A 574 -28.35 9.11 -19.09
C GLU A 574 -28.56 10.63 -19.20
N GLU A 575 -29.52 11.08 -20.02
CA GLU A 575 -29.90 12.50 -20.08
C GLU A 575 -30.72 12.86 -18.82
N LEU A 576 -30.20 13.80 -18.04
CA LEU A 576 -30.88 14.28 -16.83
C LEU A 576 -32.03 15.21 -17.21
N THR A 577 -33.26 14.65 -17.31
CA THR A 577 -34.48 15.40 -17.60
C THR A 577 -35.29 15.62 -16.31
N GLY A 578 -36.07 16.70 -16.26
CA GLY A 578 -36.94 17.00 -15.11
C GLY A 578 -36.16 17.43 -13.85
N VAL A 579 -34.91 17.88 -14.01
CA VAL A 579 -34.09 18.40 -12.93
C VAL A 579 -34.75 19.65 -12.35
N GLY A 580 -34.97 19.67 -11.04
CA GLY A 580 -35.57 20.80 -10.34
C GLY A 580 -34.66 22.03 -10.25
N GLN A 581 -35.06 23.03 -9.46
CA GLN A 581 -34.34 24.31 -9.37
C GLN A 581 -32.99 24.20 -8.64
N SER A 582 -32.82 23.21 -7.75
CA SER A 582 -31.59 23.04 -6.97
C SER A 582 -30.41 22.59 -7.82
N LYS A 583 -30.67 21.84 -8.90
CA LYS A 583 -29.64 21.18 -9.72
C LYS A 583 -28.59 20.46 -8.86
N GLU A 584 -29.02 19.76 -7.84
CA GLU A 584 -28.17 18.96 -6.95
C GLU A 584 -28.37 17.47 -7.20
N ILE A 585 -27.28 16.72 -7.16
CA ILE A 585 -27.25 15.27 -7.35
C ILE A 585 -26.35 14.61 -6.31
N ILE A 586 -26.75 13.43 -5.86
CA ILE A 586 -25.90 12.53 -5.08
C ILE A 586 -25.40 11.44 -6.00
N LEU A 587 -24.09 11.23 -6.02
CA LEU A 587 -23.40 10.19 -6.77
C LEU A 587 -22.86 9.18 -5.77
N LYS A 588 -23.04 7.88 -6.05
CA LYS A 588 -22.54 6.78 -5.21
C LYS A 588 -21.82 5.75 -6.08
N CYS A 589 -20.58 5.43 -5.72
CA CYS A 589 -19.77 4.37 -6.32
C CYS A 589 -19.54 3.28 -5.27
N GLU A 590 -20.01 2.06 -5.54
CA GLU A 590 -19.78 0.88 -4.71
C GLU A 590 -18.73 -0.01 -5.38
N THR A 591 -17.76 -0.44 -4.59
CA THR A 591 -16.60 -1.20 -5.05
C THR A 591 -16.57 -2.56 -4.40
N ASN A 592 -16.38 -3.60 -5.21
CA ASN A 592 -16.10 -4.95 -4.73
C ASN A 592 -14.98 -5.55 -5.60
N GLY A 593 -13.76 -5.51 -5.08
CA GLY A 593 -12.57 -5.94 -5.82
C GLY A 593 -12.37 -5.12 -7.10
N LEU A 594 -12.53 -5.75 -8.25
CA LEU A 594 -12.42 -5.11 -9.56
C LEU A 594 -13.73 -4.53 -10.09
N GLU A 595 -14.86 -4.82 -9.43
CA GLU A 595 -16.17 -4.33 -9.84
C GLU A 595 -16.43 -2.92 -9.31
N ARG A 596 -17.12 -2.09 -10.11
CA ARG A 596 -17.60 -0.76 -9.74
C ARG A 596 -19.07 -0.61 -10.14
N SER A 597 -19.94 -0.38 -9.17
CA SER A 597 -21.36 -0.08 -9.39
C SER A 597 -21.64 1.40 -9.14
N PHE A 598 -22.34 2.02 -10.07
CA PHE A 598 -22.64 3.44 -10.06
C PHE A 598 -24.13 3.67 -9.91
N SER A 599 -24.50 4.47 -8.92
CA SER A 599 -25.88 4.86 -8.69
C SER A 599 -25.99 6.33 -8.31
N TYR A 600 -27.14 6.93 -8.51
CA TYR A 600 -27.36 8.35 -8.28
C TYR A 600 -28.74 8.63 -7.71
N LYS A 601 -28.89 9.85 -7.19
CA LYS A 601 -30.16 10.38 -6.70
C LYS A 601 -30.27 11.88 -6.98
N LEU A 602 -31.31 12.31 -7.68
CA LEU A 602 -31.63 13.74 -7.87
C LEU A 602 -32.30 14.28 -6.60
N CYS A 603 -31.78 15.39 -6.07
CA CYS A 603 -32.25 15.91 -4.77
C CYS A 603 -33.63 16.54 -4.81
N ASP A 604 -34.11 16.97 -5.99
CA ASP A 604 -35.45 17.55 -6.17
C ASP A 604 -36.57 16.51 -6.40
N VAL A 605 -36.18 15.23 -6.52
CA VAL A 605 -37.13 14.12 -6.68
C VAL A 605 -37.35 13.44 -5.33
N VAL A 606 -38.62 13.36 -4.89
CA VAL A 606 -38.97 12.69 -3.64
C VAL A 606 -38.85 11.17 -3.83
N THR A 607 -37.65 10.65 -3.71
CA THR A 607 -37.37 9.20 -3.66
C THR A 607 -36.31 8.94 -2.59
N GLU A 608 -36.49 7.85 -1.83
CA GLU A 608 -35.47 7.41 -0.87
C GLU A 608 -34.43 6.50 -1.52
N GLU A 609 -34.72 5.93 -2.69
CA GLU A 609 -33.88 4.94 -3.35
C GLU A 609 -32.92 5.59 -4.37
N PHE A 610 -31.74 4.99 -4.52
CA PHE A 610 -30.79 5.31 -5.59
C PHE A 610 -31.23 4.66 -6.90
N THR A 611 -31.08 5.39 -8.00
CA THR A 611 -31.21 4.84 -9.34
C THR A 611 -29.86 4.27 -9.77
N VAL A 612 -29.81 3.00 -10.17
CA VAL A 612 -28.60 2.38 -10.70
C VAL A 612 -28.37 2.84 -12.14
N LEU A 613 -27.22 3.46 -12.40
CA LEU A 613 -26.82 3.85 -13.76
C LEU A 613 -26.16 2.67 -14.50
N GLY A 614 -25.30 1.91 -13.81
CA GLY A 614 -24.67 0.74 -14.38
C GLY A 614 -23.56 0.15 -13.50
N THR A 615 -23.03 -1.00 -13.92
CA THR A 615 -21.93 -1.70 -13.24
C THR A 615 -20.85 -2.07 -14.25
N LEU A 616 -19.61 -1.64 -13.98
CA LEU A 616 -18.40 -2.12 -14.65
C LEU A 616 -17.92 -3.37 -13.92
N PRO A 617 -17.88 -4.53 -14.57
CA PRO A 617 -17.54 -5.78 -13.90
C PRO A 617 -16.04 -5.87 -13.57
N ASN A 618 -15.21 -5.08 -14.23
CA ASN A 618 -13.76 -5.18 -14.09
C ASN A 618 -13.04 -3.90 -14.53
N VAL A 619 -12.40 -3.24 -13.56
CA VAL A 619 -11.59 -2.03 -13.79
C VAL A 619 -10.09 -2.29 -13.54
N TYR A 620 -9.59 -3.46 -13.93
CA TYR A 620 -8.21 -3.92 -13.73
C TYR A 620 -7.14 -2.92 -14.21
N TYR A 621 -7.49 -2.05 -15.15
CA TYR A 621 -6.60 -1.03 -15.72
C TYR A 621 -6.20 0.08 -14.71
N LEU A 622 -6.88 0.21 -13.57
CA LEU A 622 -6.54 1.18 -12.52
C LEU A 622 -5.38 0.71 -11.62
N CYS A 623 -4.45 -0.09 -12.14
CA CYS A 623 -3.26 -0.53 -11.42
C CYS A 623 -2.08 -0.79 -12.35
N ASP A 624 -0.89 -0.95 -11.77
CA ASP A 624 0.39 -1.17 -12.48
C ASP A 624 0.36 -2.32 -13.49
N GLU A 625 -0.36 -3.39 -13.19
CA GLU A 625 -0.44 -4.58 -14.05
C GLU A 625 -1.43 -4.41 -15.20
N GLY A 626 -2.34 -3.44 -15.10
CA GLY A 626 -3.40 -3.20 -16.08
C GLY A 626 -3.03 -2.24 -17.21
N ILE A 627 -1.93 -1.48 -17.05
CA ILE A 627 -1.51 -0.47 -18.02
C ILE A 627 -0.46 -0.99 -19.00
N LYS A 628 -0.50 -0.49 -20.25
CA LYS A 628 0.42 -0.91 -21.32
C LYS A 628 1.73 -0.09 -21.36
N ARG A 629 1.71 1.16 -20.90
CA ARG A 629 2.80 2.13 -21.06
C ARG A 629 3.90 2.07 -20.01
N GLY A 630 3.90 1.04 -19.17
CA GLY A 630 4.88 0.90 -18.10
C GLY A 630 4.36 1.39 -16.76
N LYS A 631 4.93 0.83 -15.71
CA LYS A 631 4.48 1.01 -14.33
C LYS A 631 4.62 2.45 -13.85
N ARG A 632 3.62 2.94 -13.15
CA ARG A 632 3.65 4.22 -12.43
C ARG A 632 4.01 4.05 -10.96
N PHE A 633 4.00 2.82 -10.47
CA PHE A 633 4.35 2.47 -9.08
C PHE A 633 3.39 3.04 -8.04
N THR A 634 2.19 3.49 -8.45
CA THR A 634 1.15 4.08 -7.62
C THR A 634 0.02 3.10 -7.37
N GLY A 635 -1.03 3.52 -6.68
CA GLY A 635 -2.28 2.80 -6.48
C GLY A 635 -3.46 3.66 -6.95
N ALA A 636 -4.62 3.04 -7.09
CA ALA A 636 -5.83 3.76 -7.44
C ALA A 636 -6.22 4.76 -6.34
N MET A 637 -6.59 5.96 -6.77
CA MET A 637 -7.12 7.03 -5.92
C MET A 637 -8.62 7.19 -6.20
N ILE A 638 -9.36 7.74 -5.23
CA ILE A 638 -10.77 8.09 -5.40
C ILE A 638 -11.04 9.48 -4.84
N GLY A 639 -11.92 10.22 -5.47
CA GLY A 639 -12.30 11.54 -4.97
C GLY A 639 -13.19 12.31 -5.92
N VAL A 640 -13.13 13.63 -5.82
CA VAL A 640 -13.95 14.55 -6.60
C VAL A 640 -13.11 15.47 -7.48
N TYR A 641 -13.68 15.89 -8.59
CA TYR A 641 -13.06 16.79 -9.54
C TYR A 641 -14.09 17.72 -10.20
N ALA A 642 -13.62 18.80 -10.77
CA ALA A 642 -14.37 19.64 -11.68
C ALA A 642 -13.48 19.99 -12.88
N HIS A 643 -14.06 20.04 -14.07
CA HIS A 643 -13.40 20.43 -15.30
C HIS A 643 -14.11 21.65 -15.92
N GLY A 644 -13.33 22.63 -16.34
CA GLY A 644 -13.80 23.86 -16.99
C GLY A 644 -13.14 25.11 -16.43
N ASP A 645 -12.77 26.04 -17.33
CA ASP A 645 -12.09 27.29 -16.96
C ASP A 645 -12.99 28.18 -16.09
N GLY A 646 -12.51 28.56 -14.93
CA GLY A 646 -13.15 29.49 -14.00
C GLY A 646 -14.43 28.98 -13.34
N VAL A 647 -14.87 27.76 -13.59
CA VAL A 647 -16.04 27.17 -12.94
C VAL A 647 -15.70 26.84 -11.46
N ARG A 648 -16.63 27.11 -10.54
CA ARG A 648 -16.57 26.64 -9.17
C ARG A 648 -17.78 25.76 -8.89
N VAL A 649 -17.51 24.51 -8.50
CA VAL A 649 -18.54 23.51 -8.27
C VAL A 649 -18.64 23.23 -6.77
N PRO A 650 -19.83 23.44 -6.16
CA PRO A 650 -20.06 23.11 -4.77
C PRO A 650 -20.22 21.60 -4.56
N PHE A 651 -19.33 21.00 -3.81
CA PHE A 651 -19.48 19.66 -3.24
C PHE A 651 -19.91 19.79 -1.79
N ARG A 652 -21.13 19.31 -1.44
CA ARG A 652 -21.71 19.45 -0.11
C ARG A 652 -21.05 18.50 0.89
N TYR A 653 -20.67 17.31 0.42
CA TYR A 653 -19.92 16.32 1.20
C TYR A 653 -19.23 15.33 0.25
N PHE A 654 -18.26 14.64 0.79
CA PHE A 654 -17.71 13.39 0.28
C PHE A 654 -17.55 12.43 1.45
N GLN A 655 -17.96 11.18 1.27
CA GLN A 655 -17.86 10.11 2.26
C GLN A 655 -17.22 8.89 1.63
N LEU A 656 -16.26 8.30 2.34
CA LEU A 656 -15.62 7.04 1.96
C LEU A 656 -15.78 6.05 3.11
N LYS A 657 -16.51 4.96 2.88
CA LYS A 657 -16.79 3.92 3.87
C LYS A 657 -16.18 2.61 3.39
N SER A 658 -15.19 2.11 4.12
CA SER A 658 -14.61 0.78 3.91
C SER A 658 -15.37 -0.25 4.74
N GLU A 659 -15.57 -1.46 4.15
CA GLU A 659 -16.17 -2.60 4.84
C GLU A 659 -15.07 -3.50 5.45
#